data_731d6c9c347e1e697e009344bd898911
#
_entry.id   731d6c9c347e1e697e009344bd898911
#
_cell.length_a   1.000
_cell.length_b   1.000
_cell.length_c   1.000
_cell.angle_alpha   90.00
_cell.angle_beta   90.00
_cell.angle_gamma   90.00
#
_symmetry.space_group_name_H-M   'P 1'
#
loop_
_entity.id
_entity.type
_entity.pdbx_description
1 polymer ?
#
loop_
_entity_poly.entity_id
_entity_poly.type
_entity_poly.pdbx_seq_one_letter_code
_entity_poly.pdbx_strand_id
1 'polypeptide(L)'
;METKNDTTKQQDFTMDADQKKAFALIESTNTSLFITGKAGTGKSTFIKMIQEKIAKNFLVLAPTGIAAINVGGQTMHSFFGFPFEVIGPHTQMKVSEEKQILLRHIDTIIVDEVSMVRCDMVDGMDRFLREAFHTHMPFGGKQVVFVGDLFQLPPVVSEPADEDMLCHLWEKGKPYFYKAHVLKRMNLPKIEFRTVYRQRDSEFLEVLNRLRVAECTQQDLALLNQRVSYSDDTEDYSVILSAHRKRADQMNERKLAELEGEEFCYKGNVIGKFKTKDFIVPELLKLKVGAQVIFCRNISHNCVNGTIAIVSSLGEDTVTVTLENGAEVNVAQTTWESVERVYDRETKKMKSEVVGTFTQYPLKLAWAITIHKSQGMTFDRMHFDLSRGLFASGQAYVAISRMRTLEGLTLSNPLMQHHIILDPEIKAFANSYNDTAMIDDEMEIGEKVYGCLRKKDYDGAVRTCLTYVVEKSKRGDYRNAALLAKKMFDVMLDDECLMGETEGVELLKDSSMTCDFLNAVLCLYGNRYEEAIGYADLVLGRRTCLEAMFVKERALYALGRFDEAYDVDYQIIMAGNDSDDKKGIDKKQLLLEAKINVEIGNSNMSICKKLVKICPECLKAYVMLRTEALKNGKALETTDDGESDENEKLVVAFNDADLSDEDFEKMLEEEQGSKAFARLGRRVLR
;
A
#
# COMPACT_ATOMS: atom_id res chain seq x y z
N MET A 1 18.36 -5.18 -53.40
CA MET A 1 17.31 -5.93 -52.68
C MET A 1 17.08 -5.22 -51.40
N GLU A 2 15.99 -4.46 -51.38
CA GLU A 2 15.67 -3.52 -50.31
C GLU A 2 15.13 -4.24 -49.10
N THR A 3 15.82 -4.11 -47.99
CA THR A 3 15.32 -4.48 -46.67
C THR A 3 14.28 -3.45 -46.25
N LYS A 4 12.99 -3.79 -46.29
CA LYS A 4 11.91 -3.00 -45.71
C LYS A 4 12.09 -3.02 -44.19
N ASN A 5 12.47 -1.87 -43.66
CA ASN A 5 12.36 -1.53 -42.25
C ASN A 5 10.87 -1.50 -41.89
N ASP A 6 10.42 -2.50 -41.18
CA ASP A 6 9.10 -2.53 -40.54
C ASP A 6 9.18 -1.71 -39.23
N THR A 7 9.01 -0.41 -39.39
CA THR A 7 8.80 0.52 -38.28
C THR A 7 7.39 0.31 -37.75
N THR A 8 7.23 -0.65 -36.84
CA THR A 8 6.05 -0.75 -35.96
C THR A 8 5.94 0.56 -35.19
N LYS A 9 4.95 1.38 -35.52
CA LYS A 9 4.55 2.54 -34.76
C LYS A 9 4.21 2.06 -33.34
N GLN A 10 5.15 2.20 -32.38
CA GLN A 10 4.83 2.27 -30.97
C GLN A 10 3.84 3.44 -30.82
N GLN A 11 2.59 3.14 -30.49
CA GLN A 11 1.68 4.17 -30.04
C GLN A 11 2.32 4.82 -28.82
N ASP A 12 2.69 6.08 -28.93
CA ASP A 12 3.19 6.86 -27.81
C ASP A 12 2.17 6.80 -26.68
N PHE A 13 2.52 6.07 -25.61
CA PHE A 13 1.71 5.96 -24.42
C PHE A 13 1.64 7.34 -23.77
N THR A 14 0.50 8.00 -23.88
CA THR A 14 0.26 9.29 -23.26
C THR A 14 -0.25 9.08 -21.83
N MET A 15 0.55 9.45 -20.85
CA MET A 15 0.18 9.38 -19.44
C MET A 15 -0.96 10.33 -19.10
N ASP A 16 -1.96 9.84 -18.37
CA ASP A 16 -2.97 10.68 -17.73
C ASP A 16 -2.43 11.44 -16.51
N ALA A 17 -3.29 12.24 -15.86
CA ALA A 17 -2.87 13.07 -14.72
C ALA A 17 -2.41 12.25 -13.51
N ASP A 18 -3.08 11.13 -13.19
CA ASP A 18 -2.75 10.28 -12.06
C ASP A 18 -1.42 9.54 -12.32
N GLN A 19 -1.22 9.05 -13.56
CA GLN A 19 0.02 8.43 -13.99
C GLN A 19 1.20 9.40 -13.98
N LYS A 20 1.00 10.66 -14.38
CA LYS A 20 2.05 11.70 -14.30
C LYS A 20 2.47 11.99 -12.87
N LYS A 21 1.53 12.04 -11.92
CA LYS A 21 1.85 12.22 -10.50
C LYS A 21 2.67 11.04 -9.96
N ALA A 22 2.25 9.81 -10.24
CA ALA A 22 2.99 8.62 -9.85
C ALA A 22 4.39 8.59 -10.46
N PHE A 23 4.51 8.93 -11.75
CA PHE A 23 5.79 9.01 -12.45
C PHE A 23 6.74 10.02 -11.77
N ALA A 24 6.26 11.23 -11.50
CA ALA A 24 7.05 12.28 -10.87
C ALA A 24 7.53 11.87 -9.47
N LEU A 25 6.66 11.27 -8.62
CA LEU A 25 7.06 10.74 -7.31
C LEU A 25 8.15 9.67 -7.42
N ILE A 26 8.04 8.77 -8.40
CA ILE A 26 9.04 7.71 -8.58
C ILE A 26 10.36 8.29 -9.08
N GLU A 27 10.31 9.21 -10.05
CA GLU A 27 11.50 9.80 -10.67
C GLU A 27 12.23 10.75 -9.73
N SER A 28 11.50 11.69 -9.14
CA SER A 28 12.06 12.86 -8.45
C SER A 28 12.24 12.65 -6.95
N THR A 29 11.70 11.57 -6.36
CA THR A 29 11.75 11.32 -4.92
C THR A 29 12.27 9.92 -4.58
N ASN A 30 12.48 9.67 -3.28
CA ASN A 30 12.70 8.33 -2.71
C ASN A 30 11.50 7.86 -1.87
N THR A 31 10.37 8.51 -2.00
CA THR A 31 9.15 8.20 -1.25
C THR A 31 8.51 6.92 -1.78
N SER A 32 8.25 5.96 -0.88
CA SER A 32 7.49 4.75 -1.22
C SER A 32 6.02 5.10 -1.42
N LEU A 33 5.34 4.42 -2.35
CA LEU A 33 3.96 4.72 -2.70
C LEU A 33 3.17 3.46 -3.07
N PHE A 34 1.85 3.57 -3.01
CA PHE A 34 0.93 2.55 -3.50
C PHE A 34 0.18 3.05 -4.73
N ILE A 35 0.32 2.33 -5.84
CA ILE A 35 -0.40 2.57 -7.09
C ILE A 35 -1.50 1.53 -7.22
N THR A 36 -2.73 1.99 -7.31
CA THR A 36 -3.90 1.14 -7.49
C THR A 36 -4.70 1.55 -8.72
N GLY A 37 -5.75 0.83 -9.00
CA GLY A 37 -6.68 1.13 -10.08
C GLY A 37 -7.41 -0.12 -10.54
N LYS A 38 -8.52 0.09 -11.23
CA LYS A 38 -9.40 -0.96 -11.73
C LYS A 38 -8.68 -1.89 -12.72
N ALA A 39 -9.31 -3.02 -13.02
CA ALA A 39 -8.82 -3.87 -14.12
C ALA A 39 -8.80 -3.06 -15.43
N GLY A 40 -7.68 -3.12 -16.17
CA GLY A 40 -7.54 -2.42 -17.45
C GLY A 40 -7.12 -0.95 -17.39
N THR A 41 -6.70 -0.42 -16.23
CA THR A 41 -6.17 0.96 -16.11
C THR A 41 -4.69 1.12 -16.49
N GLY A 42 -4.07 0.08 -17.04
CA GLY A 42 -2.71 0.18 -17.58
C GLY A 42 -1.58 0.08 -16.55
N LYS A 43 -1.82 -0.45 -15.33
CA LYS A 43 -0.79 -0.58 -14.28
C LYS A 43 0.47 -1.31 -14.76
N SER A 44 0.33 -2.48 -15.37
CA SER A 44 1.49 -3.26 -15.87
C SER A 44 2.20 -2.57 -17.04
N THR A 45 1.47 -1.83 -17.88
CA THR A 45 2.05 -0.99 -18.93
C THR A 45 2.84 0.16 -18.32
N PHE A 46 2.33 0.77 -17.25
CA PHE A 46 3.01 1.82 -16.51
C PHE A 46 4.31 1.31 -15.88
N ILE A 47 4.32 0.10 -15.28
CA ILE A 47 5.54 -0.53 -14.74
C ILE A 47 6.61 -0.66 -15.83
N LYS A 48 6.25 -1.14 -17.01
CA LYS A 48 7.21 -1.27 -18.14
C LYS A 48 7.74 0.09 -18.58
N MET A 49 6.86 1.05 -18.71
CA MET A 49 7.21 2.41 -19.14
C MET A 49 8.18 3.11 -18.15
N ILE A 50 7.96 3.01 -16.83
CA ILE A 50 8.87 3.62 -15.85
C ILE A 50 10.24 2.97 -15.86
N GLN A 51 10.33 1.65 -16.07
CA GLN A 51 11.60 0.95 -16.21
C GLN A 51 12.40 1.41 -17.46
N GLU A 52 11.72 1.85 -18.51
CA GLU A 52 12.35 2.34 -19.74
C GLU A 52 12.73 3.82 -19.67
N LYS A 53 11.88 4.65 -19.02
CA LYS A 53 12.00 6.11 -19.08
C LYS A 53 12.73 6.74 -17.89
N ILE A 54 12.67 6.11 -16.71
CA ILE A 54 13.30 6.66 -15.50
C ILE A 54 14.73 6.11 -15.35
N ALA A 55 15.69 7.01 -15.12
CA ALA A 55 17.09 6.66 -14.93
C ALA A 55 17.37 6.16 -13.49
N LYS A 56 16.62 5.14 -13.05
CA LYS A 56 16.79 4.41 -11.79
C LYS A 56 16.94 2.93 -12.08
N ASN A 57 17.65 2.22 -11.20
CA ASN A 57 17.74 0.76 -11.25
C ASN A 57 16.55 0.15 -10.52
N PHE A 58 15.71 -0.57 -11.24
CA PHE A 58 14.51 -1.19 -10.70
C PHE A 58 14.72 -2.68 -10.41
N LEU A 59 14.23 -3.13 -9.24
CA LEU A 59 13.96 -4.52 -8.95
C LEU A 59 12.45 -4.73 -8.98
N VAL A 60 11.97 -5.58 -9.88
CA VAL A 60 10.53 -5.88 -9.99
C VAL A 60 10.24 -7.24 -9.38
N LEU A 61 9.31 -7.28 -8.46
CA LEU A 61 8.90 -8.46 -7.70
C LEU A 61 7.39 -8.67 -7.82
N ALA A 62 6.95 -9.92 -7.70
CA ALA A 62 5.54 -10.28 -7.66
C ALA A 62 5.30 -11.48 -6.72
N PRO A 63 4.06 -11.71 -6.24
CA PRO A 63 3.75 -12.85 -5.38
C PRO A 63 3.76 -14.20 -6.13
N THR A 64 3.48 -14.20 -7.44
CA THR A 64 3.36 -15.43 -8.26
C THR A 64 4.31 -15.41 -9.45
N GLY A 65 4.71 -16.60 -9.93
CA GLY A 65 5.59 -16.72 -11.09
C GLY A 65 4.99 -16.10 -12.36
N ILE A 66 3.69 -16.27 -12.59
CA ILE A 66 2.99 -15.71 -13.75
C ILE A 66 3.02 -14.17 -13.71
N ALA A 67 2.70 -13.58 -12.57
CA ALA A 67 2.75 -12.13 -12.41
C ALA A 67 4.19 -11.59 -12.60
N ALA A 68 5.19 -12.27 -12.02
CA ALA A 68 6.59 -11.88 -12.16
C ALA A 68 7.05 -11.86 -13.63
N ILE A 69 6.70 -12.88 -14.41
CA ILE A 69 7.08 -12.94 -15.82
C ILE A 69 6.40 -11.87 -16.66
N ASN A 70 5.14 -11.55 -16.38
CA ASN A 70 4.40 -10.52 -17.12
C ASN A 70 5.06 -9.13 -17.04
N VAL A 71 5.75 -8.85 -15.95
CA VAL A 71 6.43 -7.57 -15.71
C VAL A 71 7.96 -7.64 -15.82
N GLY A 72 8.50 -8.79 -16.24
CA GLY A 72 9.95 -9.00 -16.37
C GLY A 72 10.68 -9.01 -15.03
N GLY A 73 10.03 -9.53 -13.98
CA GLY A 73 10.54 -9.57 -12.61
C GLY A 73 10.77 -10.99 -12.08
N GLN A 74 10.90 -11.08 -10.76
CA GLN A 74 11.07 -12.33 -9.99
C GLN A 74 9.99 -12.46 -8.92
N THR A 75 9.79 -13.68 -8.38
CA THR A 75 8.91 -13.84 -7.23
C THR A 75 9.59 -13.37 -5.94
N MET A 76 8.81 -12.77 -5.02
CA MET A 76 9.32 -12.35 -3.71
C MET A 76 9.98 -13.52 -2.96
N HIS A 77 9.36 -14.71 -2.98
CA HIS A 77 9.91 -15.91 -2.36
C HIS A 77 11.28 -16.30 -2.93
N SER A 78 11.45 -16.20 -4.24
CA SER A 78 12.73 -16.55 -4.89
C SER A 78 13.80 -15.52 -4.56
N PHE A 79 13.45 -14.24 -4.64
CA PHE A 79 14.43 -13.16 -4.42
C PHE A 79 14.91 -13.10 -2.97
N PHE A 80 13.99 -13.09 -1.99
CA PHE A 80 14.35 -12.99 -0.57
C PHE A 80 14.68 -14.34 0.07
N GLY A 81 14.38 -15.46 -0.60
CA GLY A 81 14.52 -16.80 -0.01
C GLY A 81 13.46 -17.09 1.06
N PHE A 82 12.29 -16.49 0.94
CA PHE A 82 11.20 -16.66 1.90
C PHE A 82 10.72 -18.11 1.98
N PRO A 83 10.44 -18.63 3.18
CA PRO A 83 9.70 -19.88 3.35
C PRO A 83 8.25 -19.71 2.86
N PHE A 84 7.52 -20.82 2.71
CA PHE A 84 6.09 -20.76 2.35
C PHE A 84 5.20 -20.51 3.56
N GLU A 85 5.68 -20.88 4.73
CA GLU A 85 5.05 -20.63 6.04
C GLU A 85 5.02 -19.12 6.33
N VAL A 86 4.40 -18.75 7.45
CA VAL A 86 4.36 -17.37 7.91
C VAL A 86 5.77 -16.90 8.32
N ILE A 87 6.13 -15.71 7.87
CA ILE A 87 7.42 -15.09 8.15
C ILE A 87 7.34 -14.35 9.50
N GLY A 88 7.46 -15.08 10.59
CA GLY A 88 7.44 -14.53 11.94
C GLY A 88 8.67 -13.68 12.28
N PRO A 89 8.65 -12.99 13.44
CA PRO A 89 9.75 -12.11 13.88
C PRO A 89 11.10 -12.83 14.01
N HIS A 90 11.08 -14.13 14.31
CA HIS A 90 12.27 -14.95 14.53
C HIS A 90 12.70 -15.77 13.31
N THR A 91 11.99 -15.64 12.17
CA THR A 91 12.39 -16.32 10.94
C THR A 91 13.76 -15.78 10.51
N GLN A 92 14.76 -16.65 10.50
CA GLN A 92 16.11 -16.28 10.08
C GLN A 92 16.14 -16.03 8.56
N MET A 93 16.74 -14.93 8.18
CA MET A 93 16.98 -14.57 6.79
C MET A 93 18.50 -14.50 6.57
N LYS A 94 18.97 -15.09 5.48
CA LYS A 94 20.39 -15.02 5.13
C LYS A 94 20.57 -14.06 3.96
N VAL A 95 21.26 -12.97 4.22
CA VAL A 95 21.68 -12.02 3.19
C VAL A 95 23.08 -12.39 2.73
N SER A 96 23.22 -12.84 1.48
CA SER A 96 24.55 -13.12 0.92
C SER A 96 25.25 -11.82 0.51
N GLU A 97 26.58 -11.83 0.49
CA GLU A 97 27.36 -10.65 0.03
C GLU A 97 26.99 -10.22 -1.39
N GLU A 98 26.73 -11.19 -2.27
CA GLU A 98 26.30 -10.92 -3.65
C GLU A 98 24.97 -10.16 -3.69
N LYS A 99 24.01 -10.57 -2.83
CA LYS A 99 22.73 -9.85 -2.70
C LYS A 99 22.89 -8.47 -2.07
N GLN A 100 23.79 -8.29 -1.11
CA GLN A 100 24.07 -6.96 -0.57
C GLN A 100 24.63 -6.02 -1.65
N ILE A 101 25.59 -6.51 -2.46
CA ILE A 101 26.16 -5.75 -3.57
C ILE A 101 25.08 -5.39 -4.58
N LEU A 102 24.25 -6.36 -4.94
CA LEU A 102 23.12 -6.14 -5.85
C LEU A 102 22.17 -5.06 -5.33
N LEU A 103 21.74 -5.18 -4.07
CA LEU A 103 20.78 -4.27 -3.44
C LEU A 103 21.32 -2.82 -3.32
N ARG A 104 22.63 -2.64 -3.14
CA ARG A 104 23.24 -1.29 -3.11
C ARG A 104 23.03 -0.53 -4.43
N HIS A 105 22.92 -1.24 -5.54
CA HIS A 105 22.73 -0.65 -6.86
C HIS A 105 21.27 -0.54 -7.30
N ILE A 106 20.34 -1.06 -6.50
CA ILE A 106 18.90 -0.90 -6.74
C ILE A 106 18.44 0.40 -6.09
N ASP A 107 17.76 1.24 -6.85
CA ASP A 107 17.17 2.49 -6.37
C ASP A 107 15.73 2.28 -5.91
N THR A 108 14.96 1.51 -6.66
CA THR A 108 13.52 1.33 -6.45
C THR A 108 13.12 -0.13 -6.58
N ILE A 109 12.33 -0.62 -5.62
CA ILE A 109 11.73 -1.96 -5.64
C ILE A 109 10.25 -1.80 -6.01
N ILE A 110 9.81 -2.50 -7.05
CA ILE A 110 8.40 -2.56 -7.46
C ILE A 110 7.84 -3.90 -7.03
N VAL A 111 6.70 -3.90 -6.33
CA VAL A 111 5.95 -5.10 -5.95
C VAL A 111 4.63 -5.07 -6.69
N ASP A 112 4.50 -5.85 -7.77
CA ASP A 112 3.26 -5.97 -8.55
C ASP A 112 2.31 -7.00 -7.95
N GLU A 113 1.01 -6.93 -8.30
CA GLU A 113 -0.09 -7.76 -7.78
C GLU A 113 -0.09 -7.81 -6.24
N VAL A 114 0.13 -6.66 -5.59
CA VAL A 114 0.27 -6.56 -4.14
C VAL A 114 -0.98 -6.97 -3.36
N SER A 115 -2.14 -7.04 -4.00
CA SER A 115 -3.37 -7.57 -3.38
C SER A 115 -3.22 -9.00 -2.85
N MET A 116 -2.32 -9.78 -3.45
CA MET A 116 -2.03 -11.17 -3.05
C MET A 116 -0.84 -11.30 -2.09
N VAL A 117 -0.18 -10.19 -1.75
CA VAL A 117 0.97 -10.19 -0.84
C VAL A 117 0.50 -10.08 0.60
N ARG A 118 0.96 -11.00 1.46
CA ARG A 118 0.65 -10.98 2.90
C ARG A 118 1.50 -9.92 3.61
N CYS A 119 0.98 -9.39 4.72
CA CYS A 119 1.68 -8.41 5.55
C CYS A 119 3.01 -8.92 6.12
N ASP A 120 3.09 -10.19 6.49
CA ASP A 120 4.32 -10.84 6.96
C ASP A 120 5.44 -10.84 5.90
N MET A 121 5.08 -11.00 4.63
CA MET A 121 6.04 -10.92 3.51
C MET A 121 6.58 -9.51 3.34
N VAL A 122 5.76 -8.47 3.57
CA VAL A 122 6.20 -7.07 3.51
C VAL A 122 7.12 -6.74 4.67
N ASP A 123 6.78 -7.15 5.90
CA ASP A 123 7.66 -6.99 7.06
C ASP A 123 8.93 -7.86 6.94
N GLY A 124 8.83 -9.03 6.31
CA GLY A 124 9.97 -9.87 5.95
C GLY A 124 10.91 -9.17 4.98
N MET A 125 10.37 -8.53 3.94
CA MET A 125 11.14 -7.73 2.99
C MET A 125 11.83 -6.54 3.70
N ASP A 126 11.10 -5.82 4.54
CA ASP A 126 11.65 -4.72 5.34
C ASP A 126 12.83 -5.19 6.20
N ARG A 127 12.64 -6.27 6.95
CA ARG A 127 13.68 -6.82 7.82
C ARG A 127 14.90 -7.29 7.04
N PHE A 128 14.71 -7.98 5.90
CA PHE A 128 15.79 -8.41 5.02
C PHE A 128 16.62 -7.21 4.51
N LEU A 129 15.95 -6.15 4.08
CA LEU A 129 16.62 -4.96 3.55
C LEU A 129 17.33 -4.17 4.67
N ARG A 130 16.72 -4.06 5.85
CA ARG A 130 17.37 -3.43 7.01
C ARG A 130 18.62 -4.20 7.46
N GLU A 131 18.57 -5.51 7.44
CA GLU A 131 19.74 -6.35 7.73
C GLU A 131 20.83 -6.20 6.68
N ALA A 132 20.45 -6.17 5.39
CA ALA A 132 21.39 -6.01 4.28
C ALA A 132 22.17 -4.68 4.33
N PHE A 133 21.54 -3.61 4.83
CA PHE A 133 22.13 -2.28 4.91
C PHE A 133 22.57 -1.85 6.32
N HIS A 134 22.41 -2.74 7.32
CA HIS A 134 22.70 -2.45 8.73
C HIS A 134 22.04 -1.15 9.22
N THR A 135 20.77 -0.92 8.83
CA THR A 135 20.02 0.30 9.14
C THR A 135 18.67 -0.02 9.77
N HIS A 136 18.13 0.91 10.53
CA HIS A 136 16.78 0.83 11.09
C HIS A 136 15.70 1.46 10.19
N MET A 137 16.11 1.95 9.01
CA MET A 137 15.18 2.55 8.05
C MET A 137 14.18 1.58 7.48
N PRO A 138 12.94 2.02 7.24
CA PRO A 138 12.00 1.25 6.45
C PRO A 138 12.62 0.85 5.10
N PHE A 139 12.54 -0.44 4.80
CA PHE A 139 13.05 -1.04 3.58
C PHE A 139 14.55 -0.76 3.30
N GLY A 140 15.35 -0.58 4.36
CA GLY A 140 16.76 -0.24 4.17
C GLY A 140 17.00 1.10 3.46
N GLY A 141 16.05 2.03 3.56
CA GLY A 141 16.09 3.33 2.87
C GLY A 141 15.73 3.29 1.39
N LYS A 142 15.36 2.15 0.84
CA LYS A 142 14.96 2.03 -0.57
C LYS A 142 13.53 2.50 -0.81
N GLN A 143 13.29 3.09 -1.97
CA GLN A 143 11.94 3.37 -2.44
C GLN A 143 11.23 2.07 -2.79
N VAL A 144 10.00 1.88 -2.29
CA VAL A 144 9.16 0.72 -2.64
C VAL A 144 7.87 1.20 -3.27
N VAL A 145 7.58 0.71 -4.47
CA VAL A 145 6.36 0.99 -5.22
C VAL A 145 5.49 -0.26 -5.20
N PHE A 146 4.43 -0.21 -4.41
CA PHE A 146 3.42 -1.27 -4.37
C PHE A 146 2.41 -1.03 -5.47
N VAL A 147 2.12 -2.05 -6.29
CA VAL A 147 1.18 -1.95 -7.41
C VAL A 147 0.15 -3.06 -7.33
N GLY A 148 -1.14 -2.74 -7.46
CA GLY A 148 -2.21 -3.74 -7.45
C GLY A 148 -3.61 -3.15 -7.28
N ASP A 149 -4.60 -4.03 -7.23
CA ASP A 149 -6.00 -3.66 -6.97
C ASP A 149 -6.53 -4.49 -5.80
N LEU A 150 -6.69 -3.88 -4.64
CA LEU A 150 -7.14 -4.55 -3.41
C LEU A 150 -8.55 -5.13 -3.52
N PHE A 151 -9.36 -4.63 -4.45
CA PHE A 151 -10.69 -5.18 -4.73
C PHE A 151 -10.65 -6.48 -5.55
N GLN A 152 -9.45 -6.92 -5.99
CA GLN A 152 -9.24 -8.23 -6.57
C GLN A 152 -9.02 -9.28 -5.49
N LEU A 153 -8.31 -10.38 -5.81
CA LEU A 153 -8.15 -11.49 -4.90
C LEU A 153 -7.27 -11.13 -3.69
N PRO A 154 -7.70 -11.47 -2.46
CA PRO A 154 -6.90 -11.26 -1.26
C PRO A 154 -5.73 -12.24 -1.18
N PRO A 155 -4.80 -12.04 -0.23
CA PRO A 155 -3.76 -13.02 0.07
C PRO A 155 -4.37 -14.36 0.48
N VAL A 156 -3.74 -15.45 0.03
CA VAL A 156 -4.18 -16.83 0.36
C VAL A 156 -3.39 -17.31 1.57
N VAL A 157 -4.13 -17.78 2.60
CA VAL A 157 -3.60 -18.52 3.74
C VAL A 157 -4.17 -19.93 3.65
N SER A 158 -3.32 -20.94 3.56
CA SER A 158 -3.76 -22.32 3.30
C SER A 158 -3.99 -23.10 4.58
N GLU A 159 -3.22 -22.83 5.63
CA GLU A 159 -3.24 -23.58 6.88
C GLU A 159 -3.91 -22.77 8.00
N PRO A 160 -4.82 -23.35 8.79
CA PRO A 160 -5.44 -22.65 9.92
C PRO A 160 -4.43 -22.13 10.95
N ALA A 161 -3.35 -22.87 11.19
CA ALA A 161 -2.29 -22.45 12.12
C ALA A 161 -1.57 -21.19 11.64
N ASP A 162 -1.41 -21.01 10.33
CA ASP A 162 -0.86 -19.79 9.73
C ASP A 162 -1.82 -18.61 9.89
N GLU A 163 -3.13 -18.84 9.74
CA GLU A 163 -4.15 -17.81 9.94
C GLU A 163 -4.17 -17.32 11.40
N ASP A 164 -4.12 -18.24 12.36
CA ASP A 164 -4.04 -17.92 13.79
C ASP A 164 -2.76 -17.13 14.12
N MET A 165 -1.62 -17.53 13.57
CA MET A 165 -0.34 -16.82 13.78
C MET A 165 -0.38 -15.41 13.18
N LEU A 166 -0.92 -15.25 12.00
CA LEU A 166 -1.07 -13.94 11.35
C LEU A 166 -2.01 -13.02 12.15
N CYS A 167 -3.12 -13.54 12.65
CA CYS A 167 -4.06 -12.79 13.49
C CYS A 167 -3.44 -12.40 14.84
N HIS A 168 -2.54 -13.20 15.38
CA HIS A 168 -1.87 -12.94 16.66
C HIS A 168 -0.77 -11.88 16.52
N LEU A 169 0.06 -11.98 15.46
CA LEU A 169 1.23 -11.12 15.28
C LEU A 169 0.92 -9.79 14.58
N TRP A 170 -0.15 -9.73 13.78
CA TRP A 170 -0.59 -8.52 13.09
C TRP A 170 -1.99 -8.15 13.57
N GLU A 171 -2.93 -7.93 12.65
CA GLU A 171 -4.32 -7.61 12.97
C GLU A 171 -5.25 -8.74 12.54
N LYS A 172 -6.37 -8.89 13.26
CA LYS A 172 -7.43 -9.81 12.87
C LYS A 172 -7.90 -9.54 11.43
N GLY A 173 -8.46 -10.57 10.79
CA GLY A 173 -8.94 -10.51 9.43
C GLY A 173 -7.89 -10.92 8.40
N LYS A 174 -8.11 -10.58 7.14
CA LYS A 174 -7.18 -10.98 6.05
C LYS A 174 -5.85 -10.26 6.16
N PRO A 175 -4.72 -10.94 5.89
CA PRO A 175 -3.38 -10.41 6.07
C PRO A 175 -2.93 -9.53 4.89
N TYR A 176 -3.69 -8.49 4.60
CA TYR A 176 -3.37 -7.57 3.52
C TYR A 176 -2.02 -6.89 3.74
N PHE A 177 -1.32 -6.59 2.66
CA PHE A 177 0.01 -5.99 2.68
C PHE A 177 0.10 -4.72 3.55
N TYR A 178 -0.95 -3.89 3.55
CA TYR A 178 -0.97 -2.63 4.29
C TYR A 178 -1.07 -2.80 5.81
N LYS A 179 -1.35 -4.01 6.32
CA LYS A 179 -1.29 -4.34 7.75
C LYS A 179 0.14 -4.56 8.25
N ALA A 180 1.14 -4.58 7.35
CA ALA A 180 2.55 -4.69 7.73
C ALA A 180 2.95 -3.57 8.70
N HIS A 181 3.70 -3.94 9.74
CA HIS A 181 4.15 -3.01 10.78
C HIS A 181 5.01 -1.87 10.21
N VAL A 182 5.83 -2.17 9.20
CA VAL A 182 6.66 -1.15 8.53
C VAL A 182 5.80 -0.06 7.91
N LEU A 183 4.67 -0.41 7.27
CA LEU A 183 3.81 0.55 6.59
C LEU A 183 3.02 1.44 7.57
N LYS A 184 2.76 0.97 8.80
CA LYS A 184 2.17 1.78 9.86
C LYS A 184 3.10 2.90 10.35
N ARG A 185 4.41 2.76 10.10
CA ARG A 185 5.46 3.71 10.49
C ARG A 185 5.89 4.64 9.35
N MET A 186 5.18 4.61 8.23
CA MET A 186 5.51 5.39 7.03
C MET A 186 4.29 6.18 6.56
N ASN A 187 4.54 7.30 5.89
CA ASN A 187 3.57 7.87 4.98
C ASN A 187 3.64 7.08 3.67
N LEU A 188 2.51 6.57 3.23
CA LEU A 188 2.39 5.86 1.98
C LEU A 188 1.37 6.58 1.10
N PRO A 189 1.79 7.52 0.22
CA PRO A 189 0.92 8.10 -0.78
C PRO A 189 0.25 7.00 -1.60
N LYS A 190 -1.05 7.17 -1.88
CA LYS A 190 -1.88 6.18 -2.57
C LYS A 190 -2.48 6.83 -3.80
N ILE A 191 -2.09 6.38 -4.99
CA ILE A 191 -2.55 6.94 -6.27
C ILE A 191 -3.39 5.90 -6.99
N GLU A 192 -4.67 6.22 -7.21
CA GLU A 192 -5.58 5.39 -8.00
C GLU A 192 -5.63 5.88 -9.44
N PHE A 193 -5.25 5.01 -10.39
CA PHE A 193 -5.45 5.22 -11.81
C PHE A 193 -6.93 5.03 -12.16
N ARG A 194 -7.57 6.07 -12.64
CA ARG A 194 -9.02 6.12 -12.89
C ARG A 194 -9.40 5.81 -14.33
N THR A 195 -8.52 6.08 -15.29
CA THR A 195 -8.78 5.89 -16.72
C THR A 195 -8.69 4.40 -17.08
N VAL A 196 -9.76 3.83 -17.64
CA VAL A 196 -9.83 2.42 -18.07
C VAL A 196 -9.64 2.36 -19.60
N TYR A 197 -8.73 1.48 -20.03
CA TYR A 197 -8.37 1.32 -21.45
C TYR A 197 -8.86 0.00 -22.07
N ARG A 198 -9.27 -0.98 -21.26
CA ARG A 198 -9.59 -2.36 -21.70
C ARG A 198 -11.00 -2.50 -22.24
N GLN A 199 -12.00 -2.03 -21.49
CA GLN A 199 -13.41 -2.14 -21.84
C GLN A 199 -13.86 -0.95 -22.65
N ARG A 200 -14.66 -1.20 -23.70
CA ARG A 200 -15.23 -0.18 -24.58
C ARG A 200 -16.73 0.03 -24.38
N ASP A 201 -17.41 -0.95 -23.79
CA ASP A 201 -18.82 -0.90 -23.43
C ASP A 201 -19.00 -0.13 -22.12
N SER A 202 -19.65 1.02 -22.19
CA SER A 202 -19.86 1.91 -21.03
C SER A 202 -20.80 1.31 -19.98
N GLU A 203 -21.87 0.61 -20.40
CA GLU A 203 -22.85 0.01 -19.50
C GLU A 203 -22.22 -1.15 -18.70
N PHE A 204 -21.52 -2.03 -19.41
CA PHE A 204 -20.79 -3.13 -18.77
C PHE A 204 -19.70 -2.62 -17.81
N LEU A 205 -18.99 -1.55 -18.21
CA LEU A 205 -17.98 -0.92 -17.35
C LEU A 205 -18.58 -0.37 -16.04
N GLU A 206 -19.76 0.23 -16.09
CA GLU A 206 -20.47 0.71 -14.92
C GLU A 206 -20.88 -0.44 -13.99
N VAL A 207 -21.40 -1.53 -14.54
CA VAL A 207 -21.72 -2.75 -13.78
C VAL A 207 -20.45 -3.29 -13.09
N LEU A 208 -19.33 -3.39 -13.81
CA LEU A 208 -18.05 -3.82 -13.24
C LEU A 208 -17.55 -2.88 -12.12
N ASN A 209 -17.78 -1.58 -12.25
CA ASN A 209 -17.42 -0.62 -11.22
C ASN A 209 -18.21 -0.83 -9.93
N ARG A 210 -19.53 -1.05 -10.03
CA ARG A 210 -20.38 -1.34 -8.88
C ARG A 210 -20.10 -2.73 -8.30
N LEU A 211 -19.81 -3.71 -9.16
CA LEU A 211 -19.41 -5.06 -8.73
C LEU A 211 -18.09 -5.03 -7.92
N ARG A 212 -17.13 -4.23 -8.35
CA ARG A 212 -15.82 -4.04 -7.67
C ARG A 212 -16.01 -3.64 -6.21
N VAL A 213 -16.88 -2.69 -5.95
CA VAL A 213 -17.11 -2.12 -4.62
C VAL A 213 -18.30 -2.75 -3.86
N ALA A 214 -18.83 -3.84 -4.39
CA ALA A 214 -19.99 -4.56 -3.85
C ALA A 214 -21.25 -3.68 -3.72
N GLU A 215 -21.47 -2.78 -4.67
CA GLU A 215 -22.64 -1.88 -4.74
C GLU A 215 -23.55 -2.19 -5.94
N CYS A 216 -23.56 -3.48 -6.36
CA CYS A 216 -24.46 -3.92 -7.43
C CYS A 216 -25.91 -3.72 -7.05
N THR A 217 -26.66 -3.12 -7.98
CA THR A 217 -28.10 -2.96 -7.89
C THR A 217 -28.82 -4.24 -8.32
N GLN A 218 -30.12 -4.33 -8.05
CA GLN A 218 -30.95 -5.43 -8.57
C GLN A 218 -31.01 -5.43 -10.11
N GLN A 219 -30.90 -4.25 -10.73
CA GLN A 219 -30.85 -4.12 -12.18
C GLN A 219 -29.55 -4.68 -12.76
N ASP A 220 -28.40 -4.44 -12.11
CA ASP A 220 -27.12 -5.02 -12.50
C ASP A 220 -27.14 -6.54 -12.43
N LEU A 221 -27.66 -7.08 -11.34
CA LEU A 221 -27.82 -8.53 -11.17
C LEU A 221 -28.78 -9.12 -12.22
N ALA A 222 -29.90 -8.43 -12.51
CA ALA A 222 -30.83 -8.86 -13.55
C ALA A 222 -30.18 -8.86 -14.94
N LEU A 223 -29.37 -7.85 -15.26
CA LEU A 223 -28.62 -7.77 -16.52
C LEU A 223 -27.61 -8.93 -16.64
N LEU A 224 -26.80 -9.16 -15.61
CA LEU A 224 -25.85 -10.27 -15.60
C LEU A 224 -26.55 -11.64 -15.66
N ASN A 225 -27.68 -11.79 -14.98
CA ASN A 225 -28.43 -13.03 -14.90
C ASN A 225 -29.21 -13.37 -16.18
N GLN A 226 -29.36 -12.43 -17.12
CA GLN A 226 -29.83 -12.75 -18.47
C GLN A 226 -28.86 -13.70 -19.21
N ARG A 227 -27.62 -13.81 -18.74
CA ARG A 227 -26.56 -14.65 -19.30
C ARG A 227 -26.49 -16.06 -18.70
N VAL A 228 -27.48 -16.45 -17.89
CA VAL A 228 -27.50 -17.78 -17.27
C VAL A 228 -27.76 -18.86 -18.32
N SER A 229 -26.90 -19.88 -18.32
CA SER A 229 -26.98 -21.08 -19.13
C SER A 229 -26.61 -22.27 -18.24
N TYR A 230 -27.58 -23.17 -18.01
CA TYR A 230 -27.41 -24.31 -17.09
C TYR A 230 -26.60 -25.46 -17.72
N SER A 231 -26.12 -25.33 -18.94
CA SER A 231 -25.29 -26.34 -19.59
C SER A 231 -23.82 -26.12 -19.25
N ASP A 232 -23.15 -27.19 -18.79
CA ASP A 232 -21.68 -27.26 -18.67
C ASP A 232 -21.03 -27.48 -20.04
N ASP A 233 -21.79 -27.74 -21.11
CA ASP A 233 -21.27 -27.84 -22.47
C ASP A 233 -21.10 -26.43 -23.03
N THR A 234 -19.86 -25.98 -22.99
CA THR A 234 -19.46 -24.71 -23.56
C THR A 234 -19.15 -24.88 -25.04
N GLU A 235 -19.46 -23.84 -25.81
CA GLU A 235 -19.01 -23.76 -27.21
C GLU A 235 -17.47 -23.83 -27.27
N ASP A 236 -16.95 -24.30 -28.42
CA ASP A 236 -15.54 -24.25 -28.72
C ASP A 236 -14.99 -22.81 -28.50
N TYR A 237 -13.74 -22.72 -28.06
CA TYR A 237 -13.05 -21.47 -27.70
C TYR A 237 -13.65 -20.71 -26.51
N SER A 238 -14.54 -21.31 -25.74
CA SER A 238 -15.02 -20.76 -24.48
C SER A 238 -14.29 -21.41 -23.31
N VAL A 239 -13.93 -20.62 -22.29
CA VAL A 239 -13.26 -21.13 -21.09
C VAL A 239 -14.19 -21.10 -19.89
N ILE A 240 -14.16 -22.15 -19.08
CA ILE A 240 -14.90 -22.20 -17.81
C ILE A 240 -13.98 -21.63 -16.71
N LEU A 241 -14.45 -20.56 -16.04
CA LEU A 241 -13.79 -20.05 -14.84
C LEU A 241 -14.44 -20.62 -13.59
N SER A 242 -13.65 -21.33 -12.76
CA SER A 242 -14.11 -21.87 -11.50
C SER A 242 -13.35 -21.29 -10.32
N ALA A 243 -14.02 -21.08 -9.18
CA ALA A 243 -13.38 -20.72 -7.92
C ALA A 243 -12.54 -21.89 -7.35
N HIS A 244 -12.87 -23.13 -7.72
CA HIS A 244 -12.33 -24.35 -7.13
C HIS A 244 -11.35 -25.08 -8.06
N ARG A 245 -10.07 -25.18 -7.64
CA ARG A 245 -9.00 -25.83 -8.43
C ARG A 245 -9.33 -27.27 -8.80
N LYS A 246 -9.79 -28.08 -7.81
CA LYS A 246 -10.13 -29.50 -8.06
C LYS A 246 -11.21 -29.66 -9.15
N ARG A 247 -12.16 -28.73 -9.24
CA ARG A 247 -13.22 -28.76 -10.26
C ARG A 247 -12.63 -28.48 -11.65
N ALA A 248 -11.79 -27.45 -11.77
CA ALA A 248 -11.16 -27.13 -13.04
C ALA A 248 -10.25 -28.27 -13.54
N ASP A 249 -9.44 -28.84 -12.66
CA ASP A 249 -8.53 -29.96 -13.00
C ASP A 249 -9.37 -31.18 -13.43
N GLN A 250 -10.39 -31.59 -12.67
CA GLN A 250 -11.29 -32.70 -13.02
C GLN A 250 -12.01 -32.49 -14.35
N MET A 251 -12.43 -31.28 -14.65
CA MET A 251 -13.10 -30.98 -15.91
C MET A 251 -12.15 -31.12 -17.11
N ASN A 252 -10.93 -30.61 -16.98
CA ASN A 252 -9.91 -30.76 -18.01
C ASN A 252 -9.52 -32.23 -18.25
N GLU A 253 -9.33 -33.00 -17.18
CA GLU A 253 -9.04 -34.44 -17.26
C GLU A 253 -10.19 -35.22 -17.92
N ARG A 254 -11.44 -34.96 -17.51
CA ARG A 254 -12.62 -35.59 -18.09
C ARG A 254 -12.75 -35.28 -19.58
N LYS A 255 -12.68 -34.00 -19.96
CA LYS A 255 -12.80 -33.58 -21.37
C LYS A 255 -11.67 -34.15 -22.24
N LEU A 256 -10.42 -34.24 -21.72
CA LEU A 256 -9.33 -34.88 -22.42
C LEU A 256 -9.54 -36.40 -22.60
N ALA A 257 -10.12 -37.07 -21.58
CA ALA A 257 -10.42 -38.50 -21.65
C ALA A 257 -11.58 -38.81 -22.62
N GLU A 258 -12.58 -37.93 -22.74
CA GLU A 258 -13.69 -38.04 -23.67
C GLU A 258 -13.28 -37.92 -25.14
N LEU A 259 -12.13 -37.31 -25.46
CA LEU A 259 -11.62 -37.22 -26.83
C LEU A 259 -11.10 -38.58 -27.31
N GLU A 260 -11.48 -38.92 -28.53
CA GLU A 260 -10.96 -40.09 -29.23
C GLU A 260 -9.51 -39.84 -29.72
N GLY A 261 -8.76 -40.92 -29.97
CA GLY A 261 -7.42 -40.84 -30.50
C GLY A 261 -6.29 -41.02 -29.49
N GLU A 262 -5.08 -40.97 -29.97
CA GLU A 262 -3.85 -41.21 -29.21
C GLU A 262 -3.50 -39.99 -28.32
N GLU A 263 -3.08 -40.29 -27.08
CA GLU A 263 -2.56 -39.28 -26.16
C GLU A 263 -1.07 -39.05 -26.36
N PHE A 264 -0.68 -37.87 -26.75
CA PHE A 264 0.72 -37.45 -26.86
C PHE A 264 1.17 -36.78 -25.54
N CYS A 265 2.37 -37.17 -25.09
CA CYS A 265 2.98 -36.69 -23.86
C CYS A 265 4.27 -35.94 -24.18
N TYR A 266 4.29 -34.65 -24.00
CA TYR A 266 5.47 -33.81 -24.21
C TYR A 266 6.10 -33.46 -22.86
N LYS A 267 7.34 -33.94 -22.65
CA LYS A 267 8.10 -33.67 -21.43
C LYS A 267 8.93 -32.41 -21.62
N GLY A 268 8.75 -31.46 -20.73
CA GLY A 268 9.55 -30.23 -20.70
C GLY A 268 11.01 -30.50 -20.30
N ASN A 269 11.92 -29.74 -20.86
CA ASN A 269 13.35 -29.82 -20.60
C ASN A 269 13.76 -28.72 -19.60
N VAL A 270 14.35 -29.13 -18.47
CA VAL A 270 14.84 -28.24 -17.43
C VAL A 270 16.35 -28.27 -17.38
N ILE A 271 17.00 -27.12 -17.47
CA ILE A 271 18.44 -26.93 -17.36
C ILE A 271 18.75 -25.93 -16.25
N GLY A 272 19.71 -26.23 -15.39
CA GLY A 272 20.14 -25.36 -14.32
C GLY A 272 19.14 -25.21 -13.18
N LYS A 273 19.08 -24.02 -12.58
CA LYS A 273 18.24 -23.74 -11.41
C LYS A 273 16.85 -23.22 -11.83
N PHE A 274 15.96 -24.10 -12.28
CA PHE A 274 14.56 -23.77 -12.54
C PHE A 274 13.66 -24.62 -11.63
N LYS A 275 12.90 -23.97 -10.73
CA LYS A 275 12.11 -24.68 -9.73
C LYS A 275 10.76 -25.12 -10.33
N THR A 276 10.31 -26.34 -10.02
CA THR A 276 9.02 -26.89 -10.50
C THR A 276 7.81 -26.04 -10.16
N LYS A 277 7.85 -25.31 -9.04
CA LYS A 277 6.79 -24.37 -8.65
C LYS A 277 6.65 -23.15 -9.57
N ASP A 278 7.70 -22.83 -10.30
CA ASP A 278 7.74 -21.69 -11.22
C ASP A 278 7.31 -22.08 -12.64
N PHE A 279 6.89 -23.35 -12.85
CA PHE A 279 6.39 -23.83 -14.14
C PHE A 279 5.07 -23.16 -14.49
N ILE A 280 5.07 -22.46 -15.63
CA ILE A 280 3.89 -21.77 -16.18
C ILE A 280 2.98 -22.79 -16.85
N VAL A 281 3.56 -23.79 -17.49
CA VAL A 281 2.89 -24.90 -18.14
C VAL A 281 3.30 -26.20 -17.48
N PRO A 282 2.53 -27.30 -17.62
CA PRO A 282 2.89 -28.60 -17.05
C PRO A 282 4.26 -29.10 -17.56
N GLU A 283 5.07 -29.66 -16.67
CA GLU A 283 6.31 -30.33 -17.07
C GLU A 283 6.01 -31.49 -18.03
N LEU A 284 4.94 -32.25 -17.74
CA LEU A 284 4.40 -33.26 -18.63
C LEU A 284 3.08 -32.77 -19.23
N LEU A 285 3.14 -32.27 -20.45
CA LEU A 285 1.97 -31.79 -21.18
C LEU A 285 1.35 -32.95 -21.96
N LYS A 286 0.11 -33.29 -21.61
CA LYS A 286 -0.71 -34.32 -22.23
C LYS A 286 -1.71 -33.71 -23.17
N LEU A 287 -1.73 -34.10 -24.42
CA LEU A 287 -2.64 -33.58 -25.45
C LEU A 287 -3.22 -34.69 -26.31
N LYS A 288 -4.41 -34.46 -26.82
CA LYS A 288 -5.04 -35.21 -27.92
C LYS A 288 -5.49 -34.24 -29.00
N VAL A 289 -5.66 -34.72 -30.22
CA VAL A 289 -6.29 -33.92 -31.28
C VAL A 289 -7.72 -33.54 -30.82
N GLY A 290 -8.13 -32.34 -31.03
CA GLY A 290 -9.37 -31.76 -30.50
C GLY A 290 -9.27 -31.17 -29.09
N ALA A 291 -8.13 -31.26 -28.40
CA ALA A 291 -7.98 -30.69 -27.08
C ALA A 291 -7.98 -29.17 -27.13
N GLN A 292 -8.80 -28.56 -26.26
CA GLN A 292 -8.79 -27.11 -26.08
C GLN A 292 -7.64 -26.69 -25.19
N VAL A 293 -6.83 -25.77 -25.69
CA VAL A 293 -5.62 -25.27 -25.03
C VAL A 293 -5.63 -23.74 -24.95
N ILE A 294 -4.84 -23.20 -24.03
CA ILE A 294 -4.61 -21.77 -23.90
C ILE A 294 -3.11 -21.48 -24.00
N PHE A 295 -2.77 -20.44 -24.75
CA PHE A 295 -1.41 -19.93 -24.80
C PHE A 295 -1.02 -19.27 -23.47
N CYS A 296 0.14 -19.62 -22.95
CA CYS A 296 0.68 -19.11 -21.70
C CYS A 296 1.78 -18.06 -21.92
N ARG A 297 2.02 -17.64 -23.15
CA ARG A 297 3.00 -16.62 -23.55
C ARG A 297 2.57 -15.96 -24.88
N ASN A 298 2.99 -14.72 -25.08
CA ASN A 298 2.86 -14.07 -26.39
C ASN A 298 3.87 -14.67 -27.35
N ILE A 299 3.40 -15.26 -28.44
CA ILE A 299 4.25 -15.87 -29.47
C ILE A 299 4.24 -15.02 -30.73
N SER A 300 3.06 -14.50 -31.09
CA SER A 300 2.85 -13.66 -32.26
C SER A 300 1.73 -12.65 -31.99
N HIS A 301 1.47 -11.79 -32.97
CA HIS A 301 0.39 -10.80 -32.84
C HIS A 301 -1.00 -11.45 -32.62
N ASN A 302 -1.22 -12.65 -33.19
CA ASN A 302 -2.47 -13.40 -33.08
C ASN A 302 -2.48 -14.44 -31.97
N CYS A 303 -1.34 -14.76 -31.38
CA CYS A 303 -1.18 -15.75 -30.32
C CYS A 303 -0.57 -15.08 -29.09
N VAL A 304 -1.40 -14.39 -28.33
CA VAL A 304 -1.03 -13.72 -27.07
C VAL A 304 -1.38 -14.60 -25.86
N ASN A 305 -0.81 -14.28 -24.72
CA ASN A 305 -1.15 -14.96 -23.47
C ASN A 305 -2.66 -14.84 -23.19
N GLY A 306 -3.32 -15.98 -23.02
CA GLY A 306 -4.78 -16.05 -22.86
C GLY A 306 -5.54 -16.42 -24.14
N THR A 307 -4.89 -16.45 -25.31
CA THR A 307 -5.52 -16.93 -26.56
C THR A 307 -5.88 -18.41 -26.43
N ILE A 308 -7.12 -18.75 -26.74
CA ILE A 308 -7.63 -20.12 -26.74
C ILE A 308 -7.49 -20.69 -28.15
N ALA A 309 -7.14 -21.98 -28.24
CA ALA A 309 -7.00 -22.69 -29.49
C ALA A 309 -7.41 -24.15 -29.32
N ILE A 310 -7.67 -24.84 -30.44
CA ILE A 310 -7.98 -26.28 -30.48
C ILE A 310 -6.84 -26.98 -31.19
N VAL A 311 -6.36 -28.07 -30.62
CA VAL A 311 -5.30 -28.90 -31.22
C VAL A 311 -5.79 -29.57 -32.51
N SER A 312 -5.21 -29.24 -33.63
CA SER A 312 -5.58 -29.81 -34.95
C SER A 312 -4.69 -30.98 -35.37
N SER A 313 -3.40 -30.99 -34.98
CA SER A 313 -2.49 -32.07 -35.28
C SER A 313 -1.38 -32.19 -34.22
N LEU A 314 -0.97 -33.43 -33.95
CA LEU A 314 0.12 -33.78 -33.02
C LEU A 314 1.12 -34.70 -33.70
N GLY A 315 2.37 -34.51 -33.40
CA GLY A 315 3.48 -35.39 -33.79
C GLY A 315 4.51 -35.47 -32.66
N GLU A 316 5.60 -36.22 -32.84
CA GLU A 316 6.63 -36.37 -31.80
C GLU A 316 7.17 -35.02 -31.30
N ASP A 317 7.47 -34.10 -32.23
CA ASP A 317 8.02 -32.77 -31.91
C ASP A 317 7.20 -31.62 -32.52
N THR A 318 5.94 -31.86 -32.88
CA THR A 318 5.09 -30.87 -33.52
C THR A 318 3.71 -30.81 -32.88
N VAL A 319 3.26 -29.59 -32.60
CA VAL A 319 1.91 -29.29 -32.10
C VAL A 319 1.33 -28.23 -33.01
N THR A 320 0.28 -28.56 -33.75
CA THR A 320 -0.47 -27.57 -34.54
C THR A 320 -1.81 -27.33 -33.90
N VAL A 321 -2.21 -26.06 -33.81
CA VAL A 321 -3.48 -25.64 -33.23
C VAL A 321 -4.25 -24.74 -34.18
N THR A 322 -5.56 -24.80 -34.15
CA THR A 322 -6.46 -23.92 -34.89
C THR A 322 -7.00 -22.84 -33.95
N LEU A 323 -6.86 -21.58 -34.34
CA LEU A 323 -7.43 -20.42 -33.65
C LEU A 323 -8.91 -20.28 -34.00
N GLU A 324 -9.63 -19.48 -33.21
CA GLU A 324 -11.05 -19.19 -33.44
C GLU A 324 -11.37 -18.60 -34.82
N ASN A 325 -10.44 -17.84 -35.40
CA ASN A 325 -10.57 -17.30 -36.76
C ASN A 325 -10.25 -18.32 -37.87
N GLY A 326 -10.05 -19.60 -37.53
CA GLY A 326 -9.75 -20.67 -38.45
C GLY A 326 -8.26 -20.74 -38.89
N ALA A 327 -7.40 -19.88 -38.39
CA ALA A 327 -5.98 -19.90 -38.72
C ALA A 327 -5.27 -21.07 -38.01
N GLU A 328 -4.51 -21.86 -38.76
CA GLU A 328 -3.64 -22.89 -38.19
C GLU A 328 -2.28 -22.33 -37.83
N VAL A 329 -1.81 -22.70 -36.62
CA VAL A 329 -0.54 -22.26 -36.07
C VAL A 329 0.26 -23.46 -35.62
N ASN A 330 1.46 -23.61 -36.20
CA ASN A 330 2.43 -24.57 -35.69
C ASN A 330 3.14 -23.97 -34.48
N VAL A 331 2.93 -24.57 -33.32
CA VAL A 331 3.42 -24.04 -32.02
C VAL A 331 4.82 -24.57 -31.78
N ALA A 332 5.78 -23.64 -31.71
CA ALA A 332 7.14 -24.00 -31.30
C ALA A 332 7.26 -24.06 -29.75
N GLN A 333 8.14 -24.94 -29.30
CA GLN A 333 8.54 -24.93 -27.90
C GLN A 333 9.17 -23.58 -27.54
N THR A 334 8.94 -23.17 -26.34
CA THR A 334 9.39 -21.85 -25.82
C THR A 334 10.22 -22.10 -24.58
N THR A 335 11.31 -21.36 -24.47
CA THR A 335 12.16 -21.37 -23.29
C THR A 335 11.81 -20.25 -22.36
N TRP A 336 11.54 -20.60 -21.12
CA TRP A 336 11.44 -19.65 -19.99
C TRP A 336 12.77 -19.65 -19.26
N GLU A 337 13.23 -18.46 -18.93
CA GLU A 337 14.49 -18.25 -18.25
C GLU A 337 14.24 -17.89 -16.79
N SER A 338 14.94 -18.57 -15.90
CA SER A 338 15.09 -18.13 -14.52
C SER A 338 16.28 -17.19 -14.48
N VAL A 339 16.01 -15.92 -14.29
CA VAL A 339 17.00 -14.84 -14.35
C VAL A 339 17.32 -14.38 -12.95
N GLU A 340 18.60 -14.36 -12.59
CA GLU A 340 19.09 -13.64 -11.41
C GLU A 340 19.72 -12.32 -11.84
N ARG A 341 19.44 -11.24 -11.12
CA ARG A 341 20.11 -9.98 -11.34
C ARG A 341 21.42 -9.97 -10.56
N VAL A 342 22.51 -9.71 -11.26
CA VAL A 342 23.88 -9.68 -10.71
C VAL A 342 24.49 -8.32 -11.01
N TYR A 343 25.27 -7.81 -10.06
CA TYR A 343 26.04 -6.61 -10.30
C TYR A 343 27.40 -6.95 -10.93
N ASP A 344 27.62 -6.51 -12.15
CA ASP A 344 28.90 -6.65 -12.83
C ASP A 344 29.90 -5.61 -12.33
N ARG A 345 30.90 -6.07 -11.61
CA ARG A 345 31.94 -5.20 -11.00
C ARG A 345 32.81 -4.49 -12.04
N GLU A 346 32.99 -5.07 -13.23
CA GLU A 346 33.84 -4.49 -14.29
C GLU A 346 33.12 -3.36 -15.01
N THR A 347 31.87 -3.60 -15.42
CA THR A 347 31.07 -2.61 -16.16
C THR A 347 30.33 -1.64 -15.24
N LYS A 348 30.30 -1.87 -13.92
CA LYS A 348 29.52 -1.14 -12.92
C LYS A 348 28.05 -1.03 -13.27
N LYS A 349 27.50 -2.05 -13.92
CA LYS A 349 26.08 -2.12 -14.34
C LYS A 349 25.41 -3.37 -13.83
N MET A 350 24.08 -3.26 -13.69
CA MET A 350 23.24 -4.41 -13.41
C MET A 350 23.13 -5.26 -14.67
N LYS A 351 23.46 -6.56 -14.55
CA LYS A 351 23.24 -7.57 -15.59
C LYS A 351 22.22 -8.58 -15.12
N SER A 352 21.47 -9.11 -16.07
CA SER A 352 20.60 -10.25 -15.85
C SER A 352 21.33 -11.51 -16.32
N GLU A 353 21.57 -12.44 -15.40
CA GLU A 353 22.18 -13.75 -15.73
C GLU A 353 21.13 -14.84 -15.69
N VAL A 354 21.09 -15.68 -16.73
CA VAL A 354 20.20 -16.81 -16.80
C VAL A 354 20.80 -17.94 -15.98
N VAL A 355 20.17 -18.27 -14.85
CA VAL A 355 20.62 -19.32 -13.92
C VAL A 355 19.95 -20.67 -14.18
N GLY A 356 18.88 -20.70 -14.95
CA GLY A 356 18.19 -21.90 -15.35
C GLY A 356 17.19 -21.63 -16.46
N THR A 357 16.85 -22.68 -17.20
CA THR A 357 15.86 -22.61 -18.27
C THR A 357 14.86 -23.76 -18.18
N PHE A 358 13.65 -23.50 -18.61
CA PHE A 358 12.59 -24.49 -18.80
C PHE A 358 12.03 -24.36 -20.22
N THR A 359 12.17 -25.41 -21.03
CA THR A 359 11.70 -25.43 -22.42
C THR A 359 10.52 -26.38 -22.54
N GLN A 360 9.38 -25.87 -23.01
CA GLN A 360 8.16 -26.65 -23.25
C GLN A 360 7.28 -25.93 -24.26
N TYR A 361 6.27 -26.57 -24.80
CA TYR A 361 5.20 -25.90 -25.53
C TYR A 361 4.48 -24.92 -24.60
N PRO A 362 4.24 -23.66 -25.00
CA PRO A 362 3.59 -22.63 -24.17
C PRO A 362 2.07 -22.82 -24.11
N LEU A 363 1.63 -24.04 -23.88
CA LEU A 363 0.24 -24.49 -23.89
C LEU A 363 -0.11 -25.22 -22.61
N LYS A 364 -1.37 -25.10 -22.19
CA LYS A 364 -1.99 -25.94 -21.17
C LYS A 364 -3.46 -26.21 -21.53
N LEU A 365 -4.04 -27.30 -21.04
CA LEU A 365 -5.46 -27.57 -21.19
C LEU A 365 -6.30 -26.42 -20.63
N ALA A 366 -7.33 -26.04 -21.32
CA ALA A 366 -8.12 -24.86 -21.00
C ALA A 366 -9.61 -24.97 -21.30
N TRP A 367 -10.22 -26.13 -21.12
CA TRP A 367 -11.69 -26.15 -20.97
C TRP A 367 -12.12 -25.46 -19.68
N ALA A 368 -11.32 -25.65 -18.59
CA ALA A 368 -11.55 -24.95 -17.34
C ALA A 368 -10.24 -24.45 -16.72
N ILE A 369 -10.27 -23.25 -16.14
CA ILE A 369 -9.18 -22.67 -15.36
C ILE A 369 -9.72 -22.04 -14.08
N THR A 370 -8.83 -21.82 -13.10
CA THR A 370 -9.24 -21.13 -11.87
C THR A 370 -9.26 -19.62 -12.06
N ILE A 371 -10.14 -18.93 -11.29
CA ILE A 371 -10.19 -17.46 -11.25
C ILE A 371 -8.80 -16.89 -10.95
N HIS A 372 -8.03 -17.48 -10.02
CA HIS A 372 -6.66 -17.05 -9.68
C HIS A 372 -5.72 -17.10 -10.90
N LYS A 373 -5.79 -18.18 -11.67
CA LYS A 373 -4.94 -18.34 -12.87
C LYS A 373 -5.38 -17.45 -14.04
N SER A 374 -6.59 -16.92 -14.02
CA SER A 374 -7.10 -16.01 -15.04
C SER A 374 -6.69 -14.55 -14.82
N GLN A 375 -6.04 -14.22 -13.67
CA GLN A 375 -5.56 -12.86 -13.45
C GLN A 375 -4.60 -12.42 -14.56
N GLY A 376 -4.75 -11.19 -15.01
CA GLY A 376 -4.00 -10.65 -16.15
C GLY A 376 -4.49 -11.07 -17.54
N MET A 377 -5.30 -12.14 -17.65
CA MET A 377 -5.87 -12.60 -18.93
C MET A 377 -7.13 -11.82 -19.32
N THR A 378 -7.53 -11.95 -20.58
CA THR A 378 -8.76 -11.37 -21.14
C THR A 378 -9.37 -12.37 -22.09
N PHE A 379 -10.70 -12.56 -22.04
CA PHE A 379 -11.43 -13.53 -22.83
C PHE A 379 -12.54 -12.85 -23.64
N ASP A 380 -12.78 -13.38 -24.82
CA ASP A 380 -13.91 -12.99 -25.66
C ASP A 380 -15.17 -13.80 -25.30
N ARG A 381 -15.00 -15.10 -24.92
CA ARG A 381 -16.06 -15.99 -24.42
C ARG A 381 -15.63 -16.72 -23.15
N MET A 382 -16.53 -16.74 -22.17
CA MET A 382 -16.28 -17.34 -20.86
C MET A 382 -17.57 -17.84 -20.22
N HIS A 383 -17.51 -19.04 -19.65
CA HIS A 383 -18.54 -19.57 -18.77
C HIS A 383 -18.10 -19.45 -17.31
N PHE A 384 -18.85 -18.74 -16.50
CA PHE A 384 -18.54 -18.57 -15.08
C PHE A 384 -19.24 -19.61 -14.23
N ASP A 385 -18.49 -20.57 -13.69
CA ASP A 385 -18.98 -21.66 -12.84
C ASP A 385 -19.28 -21.17 -11.42
N LEU A 386 -20.54 -20.97 -11.11
CA LEU A 386 -21.08 -20.61 -9.80
C LEU A 386 -21.68 -21.82 -9.05
N SER A 387 -21.57 -23.05 -9.60
CA SER A 387 -22.23 -24.24 -9.07
C SER A 387 -21.86 -24.59 -7.63
N ARG A 388 -20.67 -24.24 -7.19
CA ARG A 388 -20.18 -24.45 -5.81
C ARG A 388 -20.04 -23.13 -5.02
N GLY A 389 -20.58 -22.03 -5.53
CA GLY A 389 -20.49 -20.70 -4.95
C GLY A 389 -19.09 -20.08 -4.98
N LEU A 390 -19.01 -18.90 -4.39
CA LEU A 390 -17.76 -18.14 -4.21
C LEU A 390 -17.46 -18.04 -2.71
N PHE A 391 -16.18 -17.98 -2.35
CA PHE A 391 -15.76 -18.04 -0.94
C PHE A 391 -14.77 -16.95 -0.53
N ALA A 392 -14.26 -16.17 -1.49
CA ALA A 392 -13.28 -15.13 -1.21
C ALA A 392 -13.71 -13.78 -1.80
N SER A 393 -13.27 -12.71 -1.13
CA SER A 393 -13.45 -11.34 -1.58
C SER A 393 -12.91 -11.15 -3.00
N GLY A 394 -13.63 -10.39 -3.83
CA GLY A 394 -13.21 -10.01 -5.18
C GLY A 394 -13.36 -11.09 -6.26
N GLN A 395 -13.70 -12.35 -5.93
CA GLN A 395 -13.78 -13.44 -6.92
C GLN A 395 -14.76 -13.16 -8.05
N ALA A 396 -15.95 -12.65 -7.75
CA ALA A 396 -16.94 -12.29 -8.77
C ALA A 396 -16.42 -11.18 -9.68
N TYR A 397 -15.86 -10.13 -9.09
CA TYR A 397 -15.27 -9.01 -9.84
C TYR A 397 -14.10 -9.46 -10.72
N VAL A 398 -13.16 -10.24 -10.19
CA VAL A 398 -12.02 -10.74 -10.97
C VAL A 398 -12.48 -11.57 -12.14
N ALA A 399 -13.41 -12.51 -11.94
CA ALA A 399 -13.92 -13.37 -13.00
C ALA A 399 -14.58 -12.55 -14.12
N ILE A 400 -15.59 -11.74 -13.77
CA ILE A 400 -16.38 -11.00 -14.76
C ILE A 400 -15.54 -9.92 -15.45
N SER A 401 -14.57 -9.30 -14.75
CA SER A 401 -13.66 -8.32 -15.33
C SER A 401 -12.65 -8.89 -16.34
N ARG A 402 -12.58 -10.22 -16.51
CA ARG A 402 -11.81 -10.86 -17.59
C ARG A 402 -12.47 -10.69 -18.96
N MET A 403 -13.77 -10.43 -19.00
CA MET A 403 -14.53 -10.27 -20.24
C MET A 403 -14.25 -8.93 -20.89
N ARG A 404 -14.20 -8.92 -22.24
CA ARG A 404 -14.17 -7.70 -23.02
C ARG A 404 -15.54 -7.06 -23.14
N THR A 405 -16.57 -7.88 -23.34
CA THR A 405 -17.98 -7.47 -23.49
C THR A 405 -18.89 -8.39 -22.68
N LEU A 406 -20.10 -7.94 -22.42
CA LEU A 406 -21.10 -8.72 -21.70
C LEU A 406 -21.62 -9.92 -22.52
N GLU A 407 -21.65 -9.80 -23.86
CA GLU A 407 -22.21 -10.81 -24.76
C GLU A 407 -21.50 -12.15 -24.66
N GLY A 408 -20.18 -12.13 -24.46
CA GLY A 408 -19.38 -13.35 -24.34
C GLY A 408 -19.45 -14.04 -22.99
N LEU A 409 -20.14 -13.45 -21.99
CA LEU A 409 -20.31 -14.02 -20.66
C LEU A 409 -21.49 -15.01 -20.64
N THR A 410 -21.29 -16.19 -20.04
CA THR A 410 -22.36 -17.07 -19.60
C THR A 410 -22.14 -17.45 -18.13
N LEU A 411 -23.21 -17.72 -17.40
CA LEU A 411 -23.19 -18.09 -15.97
C LEU A 411 -23.82 -19.46 -15.79
N SER A 412 -23.21 -20.36 -15.00
CA SER A 412 -23.81 -21.67 -14.68
C SER A 412 -25.10 -21.57 -13.83
N ASN A 413 -25.14 -20.56 -12.97
CA ASN A 413 -26.23 -20.29 -12.02
C ASN A 413 -26.41 -18.77 -11.87
N PRO A 414 -27.57 -18.29 -11.41
CA PRO A 414 -27.74 -16.87 -11.15
C PRO A 414 -26.73 -16.33 -10.16
N LEU A 415 -26.13 -15.18 -10.51
CA LEU A 415 -25.31 -14.41 -9.60
C LEU A 415 -26.21 -13.71 -8.58
N MET A 416 -25.99 -14.01 -7.31
CA MET A 416 -26.78 -13.47 -6.20
C MET A 416 -25.93 -12.48 -5.38
N GLN A 417 -26.57 -11.60 -4.62
CA GLN A 417 -25.87 -10.60 -3.80
C GLN A 417 -24.81 -11.21 -2.87
N HIS A 418 -25.09 -12.39 -2.28
CA HIS A 418 -24.13 -13.07 -1.38
C HIS A 418 -22.89 -13.62 -2.09
N HIS A 419 -22.89 -13.73 -3.42
CA HIS A 419 -21.68 -14.07 -4.19
C HIS A 419 -20.74 -12.86 -4.36
N ILE A 420 -21.24 -11.65 -4.13
CA ILE A 420 -20.45 -10.42 -4.24
C ILE A 420 -19.83 -10.12 -2.88
N ILE A 421 -18.74 -10.81 -2.60
CA ILE A 421 -18.05 -10.72 -1.32
C ILE A 421 -17.01 -9.61 -1.41
N LEU A 422 -17.07 -8.67 -0.46
CA LEU A 422 -16.06 -7.62 -0.29
C LEU A 422 -15.75 -7.48 1.19
N ASP A 423 -14.46 -7.41 1.50
CA ASP A 423 -13.98 -7.12 2.83
C ASP A 423 -14.19 -5.62 3.15
N PRO A 424 -14.90 -5.26 4.23
CA PRO A 424 -15.13 -3.85 4.58
C PRO A 424 -13.85 -3.04 4.84
N GLU A 425 -12.78 -3.71 5.31
CA GLU A 425 -11.49 -3.05 5.56
C GLU A 425 -10.90 -2.45 4.27
N ILE A 426 -11.14 -3.07 3.12
CA ILE A 426 -10.67 -2.58 1.83
C ILE A 426 -11.34 -1.24 1.48
N LYS A 427 -12.67 -1.12 1.73
CA LYS A 427 -13.40 0.14 1.52
C LYS A 427 -12.83 1.26 2.41
N ALA A 428 -12.62 0.96 3.68
CA ALA A 428 -12.05 1.93 4.63
C ALA A 428 -10.65 2.40 4.19
N PHE A 429 -9.79 1.47 3.74
CA PHE A 429 -8.47 1.81 3.24
C PHE A 429 -8.53 2.63 1.95
N ALA A 430 -9.48 2.35 1.06
CA ALA A 430 -9.65 3.05 -0.21
C ALA A 430 -10.11 4.51 -0.07
N ASN A 431 -10.73 4.89 1.04
CA ASN A 431 -11.14 6.27 1.31
C ASN A 431 -9.95 7.26 1.32
N SER A 432 -8.72 6.77 1.51
CA SER A 432 -7.49 7.56 1.49
C SER A 432 -6.76 7.57 0.14
N TYR A 433 -7.39 7.09 -0.94
CA TYR A 433 -6.80 7.16 -2.27
C TYR A 433 -6.83 8.61 -2.79
N ASN A 434 -5.77 8.97 -3.50
CA ASN A 434 -5.60 10.30 -4.10
C ASN A 434 -5.71 11.46 -3.09
N ASP A 435 -5.21 11.27 -1.86
CA ASP A 435 -5.02 12.37 -0.91
C ASP A 435 -3.99 13.34 -1.49
N THR A 436 -4.50 14.43 -2.06
CA THR A 436 -3.67 15.42 -2.77
C THR A 436 -2.74 16.14 -1.81
N ALA A 437 -3.16 16.43 -0.58
CA ALA A 437 -2.34 17.13 0.39
C ALA A 437 -1.10 16.30 0.78
N MET A 438 -1.30 15.00 1.03
CA MET A 438 -0.18 14.08 1.30
C MET A 438 0.74 13.94 0.09
N ILE A 439 0.19 13.78 -1.12
CA ILE A 439 0.96 13.61 -2.34
C ILE A 439 1.80 14.84 -2.64
N ASP A 440 1.22 16.05 -2.54
CA ASP A 440 1.90 17.30 -2.83
C ASP A 440 2.98 17.60 -1.78
N ASP A 441 2.76 17.30 -0.51
CA ASP A 441 3.73 17.45 0.60
C ASP A 441 4.95 16.52 0.36
N GLU A 442 4.70 15.23 0.03
CA GLU A 442 5.76 14.27 -0.26
C GLU A 442 6.52 14.60 -1.57
N MET A 443 5.86 15.20 -2.55
CA MET A 443 6.52 15.70 -3.77
C MET A 443 7.48 16.84 -3.44
N GLU A 444 7.01 17.88 -2.73
CA GLU A 444 7.80 19.08 -2.47
C GLU A 444 9.07 18.77 -1.67
N ILE A 445 8.92 18.04 -0.55
CA ILE A 445 10.04 17.68 0.33
C ILE A 445 10.96 16.68 -0.37
N GLY A 446 10.36 15.63 -0.95
CA GLY A 446 11.08 14.54 -1.59
C GLY A 446 11.92 15.01 -2.77
N GLU A 447 11.39 15.91 -3.60
CA GLU A 447 12.09 16.45 -4.77
C GLU A 447 13.31 17.27 -4.35
N LYS A 448 13.17 18.15 -3.36
CA LYS A 448 14.28 18.97 -2.85
C LYS A 448 15.40 18.10 -2.28
N VAL A 449 15.05 17.15 -1.40
CA VAL A 449 16.03 16.24 -0.77
C VAL A 449 16.71 15.36 -1.80
N TYR A 450 15.92 14.73 -2.69
CA TYR A 450 16.48 13.85 -3.72
C TYR A 450 17.31 14.62 -4.75
N GLY A 451 16.92 15.87 -5.07
CA GLY A 451 17.69 16.77 -5.94
C GLY A 451 19.07 17.08 -5.38
N CYS A 452 19.18 17.29 -4.06
CA CYS A 452 20.46 17.45 -3.36
C CYS A 452 21.29 16.16 -3.41
N LEU A 453 20.68 15.00 -3.09
CA LEU A 453 21.35 13.70 -3.08
C LEU A 453 21.94 13.33 -4.45
N ARG A 454 21.21 13.60 -5.54
CA ARG A 454 21.72 13.37 -6.91
C ARG A 454 22.95 14.20 -7.25
N LYS A 455 23.06 15.41 -6.69
CA LYS A 455 24.20 16.30 -6.86
C LYS A 455 25.34 16.01 -5.90
N LYS A 456 25.17 15.03 -5.00
CA LYS A 456 26.04 14.76 -3.85
C LYS A 456 26.16 15.96 -2.90
N ASP A 457 25.15 16.82 -2.88
CA ASP A 457 25.01 17.92 -1.94
C ASP A 457 24.32 17.38 -0.67
N TYR A 458 25.07 16.65 0.12
CA TYR A 458 24.58 16.02 1.34
C TYR A 458 24.20 17.06 2.39
N ASP A 459 24.96 18.13 2.48
CA ASP A 459 24.68 19.25 3.38
C ASP A 459 23.34 19.93 3.03
N GLY A 460 23.08 20.20 1.77
CA GLY A 460 21.80 20.72 1.29
C GLY A 460 20.62 19.77 1.58
N ALA A 461 20.84 18.46 1.44
CA ALA A 461 19.82 17.45 1.77
C ALA A 461 19.48 17.46 3.27
N VAL A 462 20.50 17.48 4.12
CA VAL A 462 20.37 17.55 5.58
C VAL A 462 19.64 18.83 6.01
N ARG A 463 20.07 20.00 5.52
CA ARG A 463 19.42 21.30 5.81
C ARG A 463 17.94 21.29 5.40
N THR A 464 17.64 20.74 4.22
CA THR A 464 16.25 20.63 3.74
C THR A 464 15.41 19.78 4.68
N CYS A 465 15.85 18.56 5.00
CA CYS A 465 15.13 17.70 5.94
C CYS A 465 14.92 18.38 7.30
N LEU A 466 15.96 19.05 7.80
CA LEU A 466 15.95 19.71 9.08
C LEU A 466 14.91 20.84 9.16
N THR A 467 14.85 21.69 8.12
CA THR A 467 13.86 22.76 8.03
C THR A 467 12.44 22.19 8.17
N TYR A 468 12.13 21.12 7.46
CA TYR A 468 10.82 20.48 7.52
C TYR A 468 10.57 19.73 8.85
N VAL A 469 11.60 19.13 9.47
CA VAL A 469 11.48 18.55 10.81
C VAL A 469 11.02 19.59 11.81
N VAL A 470 11.64 20.77 11.80
CA VAL A 470 11.28 21.90 12.67
C VAL A 470 9.86 22.36 12.39
N GLU A 471 9.49 22.60 11.12
CA GLU A 471 8.13 23.02 10.75
C GLU A 471 7.05 22.01 11.15
N LYS A 472 7.28 20.72 10.89
CA LYS A 472 6.33 19.66 11.27
C LYS A 472 6.22 19.53 12.80
N SER A 473 7.33 19.66 13.53
CA SER A 473 7.32 19.65 15.00
C SER A 473 6.53 20.83 15.59
N LYS A 474 6.71 22.04 15.05
CA LYS A 474 5.92 23.22 15.46
C LYS A 474 4.41 23.04 15.26
N ARG A 475 4.02 22.32 14.20
CA ARG A 475 2.62 21.98 13.91
C ARG A 475 2.11 20.78 14.71
N GLY A 476 2.94 20.16 15.55
CA GLY A 476 2.61 18.95 16.30
C GLY A 476 2.51 17.68 15.42
N ASP A 477 3.00 17.73 14.21
CA ASP A 477 3.06 16.60 13.29
C ASP A 477 4.35 15.79 13.49
N TYR A 478 4.48 15.21 14.71
CA TYR A 478 5.69 14.48 15.11
C TYR A 478 5.95 13.22 14.29
N ARG A 479 4.92 12.62 13.71
CA ARG A 479 5.07 11.47 12.82
C ARG A 479 5.90 11.84 11.60
N ASN A 480 5.50 12.88 10.87
CA ASN A 480 6.22 13.32 9.68
C ASN A 480 7.59 13.91 10.03
N ALA A 481 7.68 14.63 11.15
CA ALA A 481 8.96 15.11 11.66
C ALA A 481 9.94 13.96 11.92
N ALA A 482 9.52 12.88 12.57
CA ALA A 482 10.35 11.71 12.84
C ALA A 482 10.77 10.97 11.56
N LEU A 483 9.89 10.86 10.57
CA LEU A 483 10.23 10.24 9.28
C LEU A 483 11.31 11.04 8.54
N LEU A 484 11.21 12.36 8.56
CA LEU A 484 12.21 13.25 7.96
C LEU A 484 13.53 13.24 8.74
N ALA A 485 13.47 13.24 10.08
CA ALA A 485 14.66 13.12 10.92
C ALA A 485 15.42 11.82 10.63
N LYS A 486 14.68 10.71 10.47
CA LYS A 486 15.24 9.43 10.13
C LYS A 486 15.93 9.45 8.77
N LYS A 487 15.27 10.02 7.76
CA LYS A 487 15.85 10.20 6.42
C LYS A 487 17.13 11.05 6.46
N MET A 488 17.15 12.08 7.30
CA MET A 488 18.32 12.92 7.48
C MET A 488 19.48 12.14 8.09
N PHE A 489 19.26 11.33 9.15
CA PHE A 489 20.31 10.51 9.76
C PHE A 489 20.94 9.53 8.78
N ASP A 490 20.17 8.97 7.86
CA ASP A 490 20.73 8.06 6.87
C ASP A 490 21.63 8.77 5.86
N VAL A 491 21.23 9.96 5.44
CA VAL A 491 22.10 10.79 4.59
C VAL A 491 23.41 11.11 5.30
N MET A 492 23.35 11.39 6.62
CA MET A 492 24.55 11.68 7.43
C MET A 492 25.44 10.44 7.64
N LEU A 493 24.85 9.25 7.77
CA LEU A 493 25.61 8.01 7.98
C LEU A 493 26.30 7.49 6.71
N ASP A 494 25.78 7.84 5.54
CA ASP A 494 26.43 7.50 4.25
C ASP A 494 27.67 8.35 3.96
N ASP A 495 27.86 9.46 4.67
CA ASP A 495 29.03 10.34 4.50
C ASP A 495 29.70 10.66 5.85
N GLU A 496 30.76 9.92 6.17
CA GLU A 496 31.56 10.09 7.40
C GLU A 496 32.12 11.52 7.57
N CYS A 497 32.13 12.33 6.51
CA CYS A 497 32.63 13.71 6.52
C CYS A 497 31.64 14.73 7.09
N LEU A 498 30.34 14.44 7.13
CA LEU A 498 29.30 15.43 7.50
C LEU A 498 29.09 15.62 9.00
N MET A 499 29.69 14.78 9.84
CA MET A 499 29.56 14.90 11.31
C MET A 499 30.25 16.14 11.90
N GLY A 500 30.94 16.93 11.08
CA GLY A 500 31.74 18.06 11.53
C GLY A 500 31.26 19.47 11.16
N GLU A 501 30.45 19.67 10.12
CA GLU A 501 30.23 21.00 9.54
C GLU A 501 28.77 21.30 9.11
N THR A 502 27.82 21.32 10.02
CA THR A 502 26.48 21.85 9.70
C THR A 502 26.35 23.31 10.13
N GLU A 503 26.71 24.25 9.27
CA GLU A 503 26.33 25.67 9.41
C GLU A 503 24.92 25.88 8.84
N GLY A 504 24.00 26.39 9.66
CA GLY A 504 22.95 27.13 9.04
C GLY A 504 21.48 26.94 9.33
N VAL A 505 21.07 26.44 10.48
CA VAL A 505 19.79 26.85 11.08
C VAL A 505 20.12 27.42 12.46
N GLU A 506 19.54 28.55 12.84
CA GLU A 506 19.84 29.20 14.12
C GLU A 506 19.67 28.27 15.33
N LEU A 507 18.81 27.26 15.20
CA LEU A 507 18.59 26.19 16.17
C LEU A 507 19.80 25.26 16.34
N LEU A 508 20.71 25.16 15.35
CA LEU A 508 21.56 23.98 15.17
C LEU A 508 22.98 24.34 14.74
N LYS A 509 23.53 25.40 15.31
CA LYS A 509 24.96 25.72 15.15
C LYS A 509 25.91 24.69 15.73
N ASP A 510 25.41 23.74 16.52
CA ASP A 510 26.13 22.64 17.10
C ASP A 510 25.54 21.31 16.59
N SER A 511 26.33 20.54 15.85
CA SER A 511 25.92 19.23 15.31
C SER A 511 25.44 18.27 16.40
N SER A 512 26.02 18.33 17.57
CA SER A 512 25.61 17.52 18.74
C SER A 512 24.19 17.89 19.20
N MET A 513 23.85 19.19 19.25
CA MET A 513 22.52 19.65 19.64
C MET A 513 21.45 19.25 18.62
N THR A 514 21.80 19.27 17.32
CA THR A 514 20.95 18.76 16.24
C THR A 514 20.61 17.31 16.47
N CYS A 515 21.63 16.48 16.70
CA CYS A 515 21.45 15.05 16.94
C CYS A 515 20.56 14.78 18.16
N ASP A 516 20.75 15.52 19.25
CA ASP A 516 19.97 15.38 20.46
C ASP A 516 18.48 15.75 20.20
N PHE A 517 18.21 16.87 19.50
CA PHE A 517 16.85 17.24 19.14
C PHE A 517 16.16 16.20 18.26
N LEU A 518 16.84 15.69 17.23
CA LEU A 518 16.29 14.69 16.35
C LEU A 518 16.05 13.36 17.07
N ASN A 519 16.93 12.97 17.98
CA ASN A 519 16.72 11.80 18.85
C ASN A 519 15.53 12.00 19.76
N ALA A 520 15.31 13.20 20.31
CA ALA A 520 14.14 13.52 21.12
C ALA A 520 12.84 13.30 20.30
N VAL A 521 12.78 13.82 19.06
CA VAL A 521 11.62 13.65 18.15
C VAL A 521 11.40 12.18 17.81
N LEU A 522 12.46 11.43 17.50
CA LEU A 522 12.38 10.00 17.17
C LEU A 522 11.91 9.16 18.37
N CYS A 523 12.41 9.46 19.55
CA CYS A 523 12.01 8.79 20.79
C CYS A 523 10.54 9.08 21.13
N LEU A 524 10.08 10.32 20.98
CA LEU A 524 8.68 10.69 21.16
C LEU A 524 7.77 9.90 20.22
N TYR A 525 8.10 9.87 18.92
CA TYR A 525 7.34 9.11 17.93
C TYR A 525 7.35 7.59 18.20
N GLY A 526 8.50 7.08 18.68
CA GLY A 526 8.68 5.65 19.05
C GLY A 526 8.10 5.26 20.41
N ASN A 527 7.34 6.15 21.07
CA ASN A 527 6.78 5.97 22.42
C ASN A 527 7.83 5.70 23.51
N ARG A 528 9.07 6.12 23.30
CA ARG A 528 10.17 6.04 24.28
C ARG A 528 10.27 7.38 25.02
N TYR A 529 9.26 7.67 25.84
CA TYR A 529 9.02 9.00 26.39
C TYR A 529 10.10 9.47 27.35
N GLU A 530 10.63 8.61 28.22
CA GLU A 530 11.72 8.96 29.15
C GLU A 530 13.01 9.35 28.40
N GLU A 531 13.34 8.61 27.34
CA GLU A 531 14.48 8.94 26.49
C GLU A 531 14.25 10.24 25.70
N ALA A 532 13.01 10.47 25.24
CA ALA A 532 12.65 11.72 24.57
C ALA A 532 12.84 12.95 25.50
N ILE A 533 12.46 12.84 26.76
CA ILE A 533 12.69 13.87 27.79
C ILE A 533 14.20 14.08 28.00
N GLY A 534 14.97 12.99 28.14
CA GLY A 534 16.42 13.07 28.33
C GLY A 534 17.14 13.80 27.20
N TYR A 535 16.81 13.48 25.94
CA TYR A 535 17.38 14.17 24.77
C TYR A 535 16.89 15.62 24.67
N ALA A 536 15.64 15.91 24.97
CA ALA A 536 15.12 17.29 25.00
C ALA A 536 15.85 18.12 26.07
N ASP A 537 16.10 17.55 27.24
CA ASP A 537 16.85 18.22 28.32
C ASP A 537 18.31 18.51 27.94
N LEU A 538 18.96 17.64 27.17
CA LEU A 538 20.29 17.91 26.65
C LEU A 538 20.31 19.15 25.72
N VAL A 539 19.26 19.33 24.91
CA VAL A 539 19.11 20.52 24.06
C VAL A 539 18.83 21.74 24.92
N LEU A 540 17.89 21.64 25.86
CA LEU A 540 17.46 22.75 26.73
C LEU A 540 18.57 23.20 27.71
N GLY A 541 19.46 22.30 28.12
CA GLY A 541 20.63 22.63 28.94
C GLY A 541 21.66 23.49 28.21
N ARG A 542 21.65 23.54 26.87
CA ARG A 542 22.55 24.36 26.08
C ARG A 542 21.94 25.72 25.70
N ARG A 543 20.64 25.73 25.38
CA ARG A 543 19.88 26.97 25.09
C ARG A 543 18.38 26.75 25.17
N THR A 544 17.65 27.86 25.32
CA THR A 544 16.18 27.83 25.20
C THR A 544 15.78 27.47 23.77
N CYS A 545 14.98 26.42 23.61
CA CYS A 545 14.54 25.90 22.32
C CYS A 545 13.07 25.48 22.44
N LEU A 546 12.18 26.26 21.84
CA LEU A 546 10.73 26.02 21.92
C LEU A 546 10.35 24.63 21.37
N GLU A 547 10.97 24.19 20.28
CA GLU A 547 10.71 22.91 19.67
C GLU A 547 11.08 21.74 20.61
N ALA A 548 12.18 21.84 21.34
CA ALA A 548 12.57 20.84 22.33
C ALA A 548 11.64 20.87 23.56
N MET A 549 11.16 22.05 23.96
CA MET A 549 10.14 22.16 25.01
C MET A 549 8.83 21.46 24.61
N PHE A 550 8.36 21.63 23.36
CA PHE A 550 7.16 20.93 22.87
C PHE A 550 7.34 19.39 22.89
N VAL A 551 8.52 18.89 22.52
CA VAL A 551 8.81 17.44 22.58
C VAL A 551 8.76 16.95 24.02
N LYS A 552 9.40 17.69 24.94
CA LYS A 552 9.45 17.36 26.38
C LYS A 552 8.05 17.34 26.98
N GLU A 553 7.25 18.39 26.75
CA GLU A 553 5.89 18.51 27.24
C GLU A 553 5.03 17.32 26.81
N ARG A 554 5.06 16.98 25.51
CA ARG A 554 4.32 15.83 24.95
C ARG A 554 4.73 14.50 25.57
N ALA A 555 6.02 14.30 25.79
CA ALA A 555 6.52 13.08 26.41
C ALA A 555 6.10 12.98 27.88
N LEU A 556 6.17 14.07 28.64
CA LEU A 556 5.70 14.13 30.05
C LEU A 556 4.19 13.86 30.14
N TYR A 557 3.40 14.45 29.26
CA TYR A 557 1.96 14.20 29.17
C TYR A 557 1.65 12.73 28.92
N ALA A 558 2.35 12.10 27.97
CA ALA A 558 2.16 10.69 27.64
C ALA A 558 2.54 9.73 28.80
N LEU A 559 3.44 10.15 29.69
CA LEU A 559 3.82 9.43 30.90
C LEU A 559 2.87 9.67 32.09
N GLY A 560 1.90 10.59 31.95
CA GLY A 560 1.02 11.02 33.06
C GLY A 560 1.71 11.93 34.09
N ARG A 561 2.87 12.52 33.76
CA ARG A 561 3.61 13.48 34.61
C ARG A 561 3.09 14.90 34.38
N PHE A 562 1.83 15.12 34.76
CA PHE A 562 1.06 16.31 34.36
C PHE A 562 1.59 17.58 34.99
N ASP A 563 2.05 17.56 36.26
CA ASP A 563 2.62 18.74 36.93
C ASP A 563 3.85 19.25 36.20
N GLU A 564 4.75 18.36 35.82
CA GLU A 564 5.98 18.70 35.08
C GLU A 564 5.66 19.17 33.67
N ALA A 565 4.67 18.55 33.00
CA ALA A 565 4.21 18.98 31.69
C ALA A 565 3.64 20.41 31.75
N TYR A 566 2.90 20.73 32.79
CA TYR A 566 2.35 22.09 33.03
C TYR A 566 3.46 23.13 33.20
N ASP A 567 4.53 22.80 33.96
CA ASP A 567 5.67 23.70 34.15
C ASP A 567 6.38 24.01 32.80
N VAL A 568 6.51 22.99 31.95
CA VAL A 568 7.11 23.17 30.61
C VAL A 568 6.19 23.99 29.71
N ASP A 569 4.88 23.74 29.74
CA ASP A 569 3.87 24.53 29.01
C ASP A 569 3.90 26.00 29.38
N TYR A 570 3.97 26.26 30.68
CA TYR A 570 4.10 27.66 31.20
C TYR A 570 5.37 28.33 30.63
N GLN A 571 6.50 27.62 30.59
CA GLN A 571 7.75 28.16 30.01
C GLN A 571 7.61 28.44 28.51
N ILE A 572 6.91 27.59 27.76
CA ILE A 572 6.63 27.78 26.32
C ILE A 572 5.83 29.07 26.11
N ILE A 573 4.76 29.28 26.92
CA ILE A 573 3.91 30.46 26.82
C ILE A 573 4.71 31.72 27.14
N MET A 574 5.56 31.68 28.15
CA MET A 574 6.38 32.83 28.54
C MET A 574 7.44 33.16 27.48
N ALA A 575 8.11 32.14 26.93
CA ALA A 575 9.10 32.33 25.87
C ALA A 575 8.48 32.80 24.53
N GLY A 576 7.26 32.38 24.22
CA GLY A 576 6.53 32.84 23.03
C GLY A 576 5.98 34.27 23.10
N ASN A 577 5.84 34.85 24.30
CA ASN A 577 5.37 36.23 24.49
C ASN A 577 6.47 37.28 24.25
N ASP A 578 7.74 36.89 24.27
CA ASP A 578 8.90 37.78 23.97
C ASP A 578 9.14 37.99 22.47
N SER A 579 8.50 37.24 21.58
CA SER A 579 8.54 37.45 20.15
C SER A 579 7.39 38.35 19.69
N ASP A 580 7.66 39.39 18.90
CA ASP A 580 6.66 40.34 18.35
C ASP A 580 5.54 39.73 17.52
N ASP A 581 5.48 38.41 17.40
CA ASP A 581 4.50 37.65 16.63
C ASP A 581 3.33 37.18 17.52
N LYS A 582 2.42 38.11 17.82
CA LYS A 582 1.20 37.88 18.61
C LYS A 582 0.17 36.90 18.02
N LYS A 583 0.54 36.15 16.97
CA LYS A 583 -0.34 35.18 16.27
C LYS A 583 -0.10 33.72 16.64
N GLY A 584 0.80 33.38 17.54
CA GLY A 584 1.45 32.06 17.57
C GLY A 584 1.06 31.11 18.70
N ILE A 585 0.03 31.30 19.50
CA ILE A 585 -0.41 30.21 20.38
C ILE A 585 -1.25 29.24 19.54
N ASP A 586 -0.66 28.09 19.18
CA ASP A 586 -1.34 27.06 18.43
C ASP A 586 -2.55 26.53 19.23
N LYS A 587 -3.68 26.33 18.55
CA LYS A 587 -4.90 25.72 19.10
C LYS A 587 -4.64 24.40 19.83
N LYS A 588 -3.66 23.61 19.35
CA LYS A 588 -3.24 22.35 19.96
C LYS A 588 -2.55 22.55 21.31
N GLN A 589 -1.76 23.60 21.44
CA GLN A 589 -1.08 23.95 22.68
C GLN A 589 -2.09 24.35 23.78
N LEU A 590 -3.04 25.18 23.43
CA LEU A 590 -4.14 25.56 24.36
C LEU A 590 -4.99 24.36 24.78
N LEU A 591 -5.24 23.43 23.85
CA LEU A 591 -5.98 22.21 24.17
C LEU A 591 -5.19 21.30 25.12
N LEU A 592 -3.87 21.16 24.93
CA LEU A 592 -3.02 20.38 25.80
C LEU A 592 -2.93 21.02 27.19
N GLU A 593 -2.75 22.34 27.28
CA GLU A 593 -2.79 23.09 28.52
C GLU A 593 -4.11 22.86 29.28
N ALA A 594 -5.25 22.90 28.59
CA ALA A 594 -6.54 22.59 29.20
C ALA A 594 -6.62 21.15 29.74
N LYS A 595 -6.06 20.17 29.00
CA LYS A 595 -5.95 18.76 29.42
C LYS A 595 -5.13 18.62 30.68
N ILE A 596 -3.94 19.20 30.70
CA ILE A 596 -3.04 19.16 31.85
C ILE A 596 -3.72 19.80 33.09
N ASN A 597 -4.31 20.98 32.94
CA ASN A 597 -5.01 21.63 34.04
C ASN A 597 -6.13 20.78 34.65
N VAL A 598 -6.91 20.08 33.82
CA VAL A 598 -7.98 19.20 34.29
C VAL A 598 -7.42 17.99 35.04
N GLU A 599 -6.34 17.37 34.49
CA GLU A 599 -5.74 16.21 35.11
C GLU A 599 -5.09 16.48 36.45
N ILE A 600 -4.47 17.65 36.64
CA ILE A 600 -3.93 18.06 37.95
C ILE A 600 -5.01 18.63 38.93
N GLY A 601 -6.29 18.66 38.51
CA GLY A 601 -7.39 19.18 39.31
C GLY A 601 -7.46 20.72 39.37
N ASN A 602 -6.69 21.42 38.54
CA ASN A 602 -6.67 22.85 38.46
C ASN A 602 -7.66 23.36 37.38
N SER A 603 -8.78 23.97 37.82
CA SER A 603 -9.78 24.52 36.91
C SER A 603 -9.49 25.99 36.55
N ASN A 604 -8.42 26.24 35.80
CA ASN A 604 -8.12 27.60 35.36
C ASN A 604 -9.08 28.04 34.24
N MET A 605 -10.20 28.66 34.67
CA MET A 605 -11.27 29.13 33.79
C MET A 605 -10.82 30.23 32.81
N SER A 606 -9.73 30.95 33.13
CA SER A 606 -9.16 31.97 32.22
C SER A 606 -8.66 31.35 30.93
N ILE A 607 -8.00 30.18 31.00
CA ILE A 607 -7.49 29.44 29.86
C ILE A 607 -8.66 28.88 29.05
N CYS A 608 -9.65 28.33 29.71
CA CYS A 608 -10.85 27.80 29.06
C CYS A 608 -11.66 28.91 28.35
N LYS A 609 -11.77 30.12 28.94
CA LYS A 609 -12.37 31.27 28.29
C LYS A 609 -11.58 31.72 27.04
N LYS A 610 -10.24 31.68 27.07
CA LYS A 610 -9.39 31.97 25.91
C LYS A 610 -9.57 30.91 24.81
N LEU A 611 -9.60 29.64 25.18
CA LEU A 611 -9.85 28.52 24.26
C LEU A 611 -11.18 28.66 23.53
N VAL A 612 -12.26 28.95 24.26
CA VAL A 612 -13.61 29.11 23.69
C VAL A 612 -13.70 30.33 22.76
N LYS A 613 -12.96 31.40 23.03
CA LYS A 613 -12.90 32.58 22.15
C LYS A 613 -12.14 32.34 20.87
N ILE A 614 -11.04 31.58 20.92
CA ILE A 614 -10.14 31.35 19.79
C ILE A 614 -10.62 30.17 18.94
N CYS A 615 -11.19 29.14 19.57
CA CYS A 615 -11.63 27.92 18.90
C CYS A 615 -12.90 27.37 19.60
N PRO A 616 -14.09 27.74 19.12
CA PRO A 616 -15.35 27.23 19.67
C PRO A 616 -15.47 25.71 19.69
N GLU A 617 -14.73 25.04 18.78
CA GLU A 617 -14.66 23.57 18.70
C GLU A 617 -13.88 22.97 19.88
N CYS A 618 -13.02 23.73 20.55
CA CYS A 618 -12.29 23.28 21.73
C CYS A 618 -13.17 23.22 22.99
N LEU A 619 -14.36 23.82 22.96
CA LEU A 619 -15.34 23.71 24.04
C LEU A 619 -15.73 22.24 24.27
N LYS A 620 -15.87 21.46 23.19
CA LYS A 620 -16.11 20.02 23.25
C LYS A 620 -15.03 19.28 24.05
N ALA A 621 -13.76 19.57 23.77
CA ALA A 621 -12.66 18.96 24.49
C ALA A 621 -12.61 19.32 25.96
N TYR A 622 -12.94 20.57 26.31
CA TYR A 622 -13.04 21.03 27.72
C TYR A 622 -14.18 20.33 28.47
N VAL A 623 -15.36 20.26 27.87
CA VAL A 623 -16.51 19.59 28.47
C VAL A 623 -16.24 18.09 28.65
N MET A 624 -15.62 17.43 27.65
CA MET A 624 -15.22 16.02 27.75
C MET A 624 -14.24 15.79 28.91
N LEU A 625 -13.21 16.63 29.03
CA LEU A 625 -12.20 16.53 30.07
C LEU A 625 -12.76 16.76 31.46
N ARG A 626 -13.68 17.70 31.59
CA ARG A 626 -14.39 17.97 32.86
C ARG A 626 -15.30 16.81 33.25
N THR A 627 -16.04 16.26 32.27
CA THR A 627 -16.90 15.09 32.49
C THR A 627 -16.10 13.88 32.94
N GLU A 628 -14.96 13.65 32.31
CA GLU A 628 -14.06 12.55 32.65
C GLU A 628 -13.40 12.74 34.04
N ALA A 629 -12.97 13.95 34.35
CA ALA A 629 -12.45 14.28 35.69
C ALA A 629 -13.50 14.07 36.79
N LEU A 630 -14.75 14.47 36.57
CA LEU A 630 -15.87 14.23 37.48
C LEU A 630 -16.21 12.74 37.61
N LYS A 631 -16.21 11.98 36.52
CA LYS A 631 -16.41 10.51 36.53
C LYS A 631 -15.31 9.78 37.33
N ASN A 632 -14.09 10.29 37.29
CA ASN A 632 -12.94 9.72 38.00
C ASN A 632 -12.82 10.20 39.46
N GLY A 633 -13.80 10.93 40.01
CA GLY A 633 -13.87 11.38 41.40
C GLY A 633 -12.81 12.42 41.79
N LYS A 634 -12.16 13.06 40.81
CA LYS A 634 -11.24 14.18 41.07
C LYS A 634 -12.06 15.45 41.37
N ALA A 635 -11.98 15.90 42.60
CA ALA A 635 -12.60 17.17 43.03
C ALA A 635 -11.93 18.33 42.30
N LEU A 636 -12.72 19.17 41.64
CA LEU A 636 -12.27 20.46 41.10
C LEU A 636 -12.02 21.37 42.29
N GLU A 637 -10.77 21.60 42.70
CA GLU A 637 -10.45 22.65 43.65
C GLU A 637 -10.68 24.00 42.99
N THR A 638 -11.64 24.73 43.51
CA THR A 638 -11.87 26.16 43.17
C THR A 638 -10.85 26.97 43.95
N THR A 639 -9.85 27.52 43.28
CA THR A 639 -9.02 28.55 43.93
C THR A 639 -9.85 29.78 44.19
N ASP A 640 -9.89 30.17 45.46
CA ASP A 640 -10.71 31.25 46.04
C ASP A 640 -10.06 32.59 45.73
N ASP A 641 -10.06 33.03 44.49
CA ASP A 641 -9.67 34.38 44.08
C ASP A 641 -10.90 35.06 43.44
N GLY A 642 -11.67 35.74 44.29
CA GLY A 642 -12.55 36.93 44.08
C GLY A 642 -13.42 37.09 42.83
N GLU A 643 -13.44 36.15 41.87
CA GLU A 643 -14.25 36.25 40.63
C GLU A 643 -15.39 35.21 40.55
N SER A 644 -16.04 34.94 41.70
CA SER A 644 -17.05 33.87 41.79
C SER A 644 -18.30 34.09 40.92
N ASP A 645 -18.66 35.32 40.57
CA ASP A 645 -19.93 35.63 39.93
C ASP A 645 -20.02 35.31 38.43
N GLU A 646 -18.92 35.35 37.69
CA GLU A 646 -18.89 34.98 36.27
C GLU A 646 -18.71 33.45 36.03
N ASN A 647 -18.07 32.78 36.97
CA ASN A 647 -17.84 31.34 36.89
C ASN A 647 -19.13 30.56 37.19
N GLU A 648 -19.94 31.02 38.19
CA GLU A 648 -21.27 30.45 38.47
C GLU A 648 -22.22 30.62 37.25
N LYS A 649 -22.19 31.79 36.61
CA LYS A 649 -23.03 32.06 35.41
C LYS A 649 -22.68 31.15 34.23
N LEU A 650 -21.42 30.77 34.07
CA LEU A 650 -20.99 29.87 32.98
C LEU A 650 -21.41 28.43 33.27
N VAL A 651 -21.32 27.98 34.53
CA VAL A 651 -21.76 26.63 34.95
C VAL A 651 -23.28 26.53 34.90
N VAL A 652 -24.01 27.56 35.34
CA VAL A 652 -25.47 27.61 35.24
C VAL A 652 -25.95 27.65 33.79
N ALA A 653 -25.30 28.43 32.90
CA ALA A 653 -25.64 28.46 31.49
C ALA A 653 -25.41 27.13 30.74
N PHE A 654 -24.53 26.30 31.25
CA PHE A 654 -24.32 24.94 30.73
C PHE A 654 -25.37 23.95 31.25
N ASN A 655 -25.79 24.11 32.50
CA ASN A 655 -26.82 23.24 33.10
C ASN A 655 -28.22 23.62 32.62
N ASP A 656 -28.46 24.90 32.24
CA ASP A 656 -29.75 25.41 31.71
C ASP A 656 -29.95 25.07 30.21
N ALA A 657 -28.97 24.41 29.56
CA ALA A 657 -29.07 24.07 28.13
C ALA A 657 -29.93 22.84 27.84
N ASP A 658 -30.70 22.30 28.79
CA ASP A 658 -31.64 21.19 28.66
C ASP A 658 -31.11 19.99 27.79
N LEU A 659 -29.84 19.69 27.91
CA LEU A 659 -29.23 18.55 27.25
C LEU A 659 -29.12 17.39 28.24
N SER A 660 -29.86 16.32 28.00
CA SER A 660 -29.69 15.08 28.77
C SER A 660 -28.28 14.49 28.54
N ASP A 661 -27.78 13.71 29.48
CA ASP A 661 -26.50 12.99 29.32
C ASP A 661 -26.48 12.10 28.06
N GLU A 662 -27.64 11.54 27.68
CA GLU A 662 -27.81 10.75 26.44
C GLU A 662 -27.72 11.60 25.16
N ASP A 663 -28.30 12.83 25.18
CA ASP A 663 -28.19 13.75 24.04
C ASP A 663 -26.75 14.27 23.89
N PHE A 664 -26.05 14.41 25.00
CA PHE A 664 -24.66 14.82 25.03
C PHE A 664 -23.73 13.71 24.51
N GLU A 665 -23.92 12.45 24.91
CA GLU A 665 -23.18 11.31 24.40
C GLU A 665 -23.43 11.08 22.87
N LYS A 666 -24.68 11.24 22.44
CA LYS A 666 -25.07 11.15 21.05
C LYS A 666 -24.46 12.26 20.18
N MET A 667 -24.32 13.47 20.70
CA MET A 667 -23.60 14.56 20.03
C MET A 667 -22.09 14.34 19.97
N LEU A 668 -21.52 13.56 20.88
CA LEU A 668 -20.11 13.17 20.89
C LEU A 668 -19.79 12.12 19.83
N GLU A 669 -20.73 11.25 19.51
CA GLU A 669 -20.58 10.17 18.53
C GLU A 669 -20.82 10.62 17.07
N GLU A 670 -21.57 11.71 16.85
CA GLU A 670 -21.86 12.21 15.51
C GLU A 670 -20.76 13.17 15.00
N GLU A 671 -20.22 12.91 13.80
CA GLU A 671 -19.27 13.78 13.09
C GLU A 671 -19.77 15.23 12.89
N GLN A 672 -21.08 15.46 13.01
CA GLN A 672 -21.71 16.77 12.93
C GLN A 672 -21.67 17.56 14.26
N GLY A 673 -21.18 16.99 15.34
CA GLY A 673 -21.09 17.60 16.67
C GLY A 673 -20.32 18.93 16.67
N SER A 674 -19.32 19.11 15.84
CA SER A 674 -18.53 20.36 15.79
C SER A 674 -19.38 21.62 15.46
N LYS A 675 -20.37 21.51 14.58
CA LYS A 675 -21.26 22.60 14.20
C LYS A 675 -22.31 22.90 15.29
N ALA A 676 -22.80 21.86 15.97
CA ALA A 676 -23.74 21.99 17.06
C ALA A 676 -23.06 22.63 18.28
N PHE A 677 -21.84 22.25 18.62
CA PHE A 677 -21.02 22.84 19.67
C PHE A 677 -20.63 24.31 19.40
N ALA A 678 -20.30 24.61 18.13
CA ALA A 678 -20.06 26.02 17.74
C ALA A 678 -21.29 26.91 17.86
N ARG A 679 -22.51 26.32 17.73
CA ARG A 679 -23.78 27.05 18.01
C ARG A 679 -24.03 27.20 19.52
N LEU A 680 -23.78 26.16 20.31
CA LEU A 680 -23.91 26.17 21.75
C LEU A 680 -22.91 27.15 22.36
N GLY A 681 -21.64 27.11 21.99
CA GLY A 681 -20.61 28.07 22.45
C GLY A 681 -20.95 29.53 22.13
N ARG A 682 -21.57 29.81 20.96
CA ARG A 682 -22.07 31.13 20.60
C ARG A 682 -23.31 31.58 21.45
N ARG A 683 -24.08 30.60 21.94
CA ARG A 683 -25.26 30.89 22.80
C ARG A 683 -24.88 31.15 24.26
N VAL A 684 -23.84 30.44 24.73
CA VAL A 684 -23.29 30.59 26.09
C VAL A 684 -22.44 31.86 26.22
N LEU A 685 -21.85 32.37 25.12
CA LEU A 685 -21.07 33.62 25.12
C LEU A 685 -21.89 34.89 24.80
N ARG A 686 -23.21 34.79 24.56
CA ARG A 686 -24.17 35.88 24.50
C ARG A 686 -24.86 36.06 25.84
#